data_99b9630cd6a8ca9d82e6d9371d862f5f
#
_entry.id   99b9630cd6a8ca9d82e6d9371d862f5f
#
_cell.length_a   1.000
_cell.length_b   1.000
_cell.length_c   1.000
_cell.angle_alpha   90.00
_cell.angle_beta   90.00
_cell.angle_gamma   90.00
#
_symmetry.space_group_name_H-M   'P 1'
#
loop_
_entity.id
_entity.type
_entity.pdbx_description
1 polymer ?
#
loop_
_entity_poly.entity_id
_entity_poly.type
_entity_poly.pdbx_seq_one_letter_code
_entity_poly.pdbx_strand_id
1 'polypeptide(L)'
;MTTHTRFKYSSLAVALLTAFSTQALAEDTITAADSNIETVTIMGKAYRNTATKTVLAPEETPQTLNVIESEQMEQRGVKSVMQALRYAPGVSTENKGGAVVLSDWVKIRGFESSNNYYDGMMLPILPGWNVKPQIDPIAMERLEIFKGPTSVLYGSMPPGGMVNIIAKAPKFEESTKVGLATGLDNLVEASIDTTGALSDNVAYRLVALGRKKDTQVDGVEEERYVIAPSIDWYVSDKTFINFNLYYQNDPALGQNVTLPLAAIESGKISPSTFAGDVNYNTIERDFLITGYKFNHDFNSNWAFLQNFRYMQADFYQESTTSGNFDAATGELDCSAYSTDESSKGISVDNQLSGLVSTGSLDHYLLFGLDYRNIEGDVAYDAFAGVDGINLYNPNNDKLNPNDFTKVYYQNDDIEMSQLGLYFQDQMLIDNWVFIAGGRFDKVETTTKVSVGGGTPSKAETDDTNFSYRLGALYKFDNGLSPFANFATSFEPNVKLDASGNNLDPETGEQVEFGLKYDSYENMVSGSLALFQVNKKNVGVRPDGASPWTAVGEIRSQGVELEGRAQVTDNLDLLANYTYTDMEITEDKDASNIGQTPVFVPDHTANIWANYFVRDGVMNGLRVGGGVRYVGETVLNDASDKNKGTVPSYTLVDLSLGYDLGEMNSSLKNATANIVANNIFNEEYYTCWNESYCWYGQEQTVEFNVNYEF
;
A
#
# COMPACT_ATOMS: atom_id res chain seq x y z
N MET A 1 -35.84 -14.01 1.84
CA MET A 1 -36.58 -12.88 1.24
C MET A 1 -36.30 -11.67 2.10
N THR A 2 -35.18 -11.04 1.91
CA THR A 2 -34.83 -9.76 2.50
C THR A 2 -34.69 -8.78 1.34
N THR A 3 -35.57 -7.81 1.33
CA THR A 3 -35.68 -6.78 0.30
C THR A 3 -34.54 -5.79 0.48
N HIS A 4 -33.56 -5.83 -0.41
CA HIS A 4 -32.55 -4.75 -0.54
C HIS A 4 -33.22 -3.49 -1.09
N THR A 5 -33.26 -2.46 -0.28
CA THR A 5 -33.75 -1.13 -0.68
C THR A 5 -32.61 -0.44 -1.44
N ARG A 6 -32.64 -0.49 -2.76
CA ARG A 6 -31.75 0.30 -3.62
C ARG A 6 -32.04 1.79 -3.42
N PHE A 7 -31.13 2.51 -2.81
CA PHE A 7 -31.12 3.98 -2.85
C PHE A 7 -30.61 4.46 -4.20
N LYS A 8 -31.47 5.08 -4.95
CA LYS A 8 -31.11 5.76 -6.21
C LYS A 8 -30.48 7.11 -5.88
N TYR A 9 -29.18 7.23 -6.02
CA TYR A 9 -28.44 8.51 -5.97
C TYR A 9 -28.29 9.07 -7.38
N SER A 10 -29.26 9.83 -7.85
CA SER A 10 -29.18 10.49 -9.16
C SER A 10 -29.42 12.02 -9.11
N SER A 11 -29.23 12.68 -7.97
CA SER A 11 -29.64 14.09 -7.86
C SER A 11 -28.69 14.99 -7.04
N LEU A 12 -27.56 14.50 -6.52
CA LEU A 12 -26.67 15.32 -5.64
C LEU A 12 -25.49 15.99 -6.39
N ALA A 13 -25.13 15.53 -7.57
CA ALA A 13 -23.96 16.04 -8.30
C ALA A 13 -24.18 17.42 -8.98
N VAL A 14 -25.42 17.89 -9.12
CA VAL A 14 -25.74 19.16 -9.80
C VAL A 14 -25.93 20.33 -8.83
N ALA A 15 -26.10 20.10 -7.55
CA ALA A 15 -26.40 21.15 -6.57
C ALA A 15 -25.17 21.86 -5.98
N LEU A 16 -23.95 21.34 -6.18
CA LEU A 16 -22.71 21.92 -5.62
C LEU A 16 -22.03 22.96 -6.52
N LEU A 17 -22.45 23.11 -7.77
CA LEU A 17 -21.85 24.04 -8.74
C LEU A 17 -22.46 25.45 -8.76
N THR A 18 -23.49 25.74 -7.96
CA THR A 18 -24.18 27.05 -7.99
C THR A 18 -24.02 27.91 -6.73
N ALA A 19 -23.20 27.51 -5.75
CA ALA A 19 -23.09 28.22 -4.47
C ALA A 19 -21.85 29.12 -4.31
N PHE A 20 -20.93 29.19 -5.25
CA PHE A 20 -19.70 30.01 -5.16
C PHE A 20 -19.56 31.04 -6.25
N SER A 21 -20.47 31.98 -6.31
CA SER A 21 -20.26 33.23 -7.03
C SER A 21 -20.75 34.40 -6.18
N THR A 22 -19.84 34.92 -5.37
CA THR A 22 -19.72 36.35 -4.97
C THR A 22 -18.79 36.49 -3.80
N GLN A 23 -17.57 36.89 -4.03
CA GLN A 23 -16.92 38.07 -3.41
C GLN A 23 -15.44 38.10 -3.78
N ALA A 24 -15.10 38.95 -4.72
CA ALA A 24 -13.74 39.40 -4.96
C ALA A 24 -13.57 40.80 -4.39
N LEU A 25 -12.35 41.12 -3.96
CA LEU A 25 -11.77 42.42 -3.66
C LEU A 25 -11.66 42.79 -2.17
N ALA A 26 -10.49 42.53 -1.60
CA ALA A 26 -9.77 43.52 -0.80
C ALA A 26 -8.27 43.15 -0.85
N GLU A 27 -7.50 43.98 -1.56
CA GLU A 27 -6.04 44.05 -1.48
C GLU A 27 -5.69 44.70 -0.12
N ASP A 28 -5.02 43.97 0.75
CA ASP A 28 -4.25 44.56 1.85
C ASP A 28 -2.86 43.95 1.88
N THR A 29 -1.89 44.82 1.62
CA THR A 29 -0.46 44.61 1.72
C THR A 29 -0.09 44.30 3.18
N ILE A 30 0.26 43.04 3.47
CA ILE A 30 0.88 42.66 4.74
C ILE A 30 2.39 42.66 4.58
N THR A 31 3.01 43.62 5.27
CA THR A 31 4.45 43.73 5.46
C THR A 31 4.99 42.54 6.24
N ALA A 32 6.10 41.96 5.75
CA ALA A 32 6.85 40.89 6.41
C ALA A 32 7.13 41.24 7.89
N ALA A 33 6.61 40.44 8.80
CA ALA A 33 6.98 40.45 10.22
C ALA A 33 7.66 39.12 10.57
N ASP A 34 8.91 39.29 10.94
CA ASP A 34 9.83 38.41 11.67
C ASP A 34 9.50 36.92 11.83
N SER A 35 10.32 36.13 11.16
CA SER A 35 10.58 34.71 11.34
C SER A 35 11.26 34.42 12.68
N ASN A 36 10.51 34.31 13.75
CA ASN A 36 10.97 33.74 15.02
C ASN A 36 9.88 32.87 15.65
N ILE A 37 9.40 31.88 14.88
CA ILE A 37 8.66 30.75 15.43
C ILE A 37 9.54 29.51 15.21
N GLU A 38 10.65 29.46 15.89
CA GLU A 38 11.50 28.30 15.93
C GLU A 38 11.40 27.59 17.27
N THR A 39 11.37 26.28 17.17
CA THR A 39 11.82 25.23 18.11
C THR A 39 10.83 24.58 19.07
N VAL A 40 9.66 25.10 19.40
CA VAL A 40 8.76 24.43 20.39
C VAL A 40 7.71 23.53 19.73
N THR A 41 7.43 23.72 18.46
CA THR A 41 6.36 23.01 17.73
C THR A 41 6.79 21.68 17.11
N ILE A 42 8.06 21.31 17.17
CA ILE A 42 8.64 20.23 16.38
C ILE A 42 8.32 18.85 16.95
N MET A 43 8.37 18.65 18.25
CA MET A 43 8.13 17.31 18.82
C MET A 43 6.70 16.81 18.60
N GLY A 44 5.67 17.61 18.85
CA GLY A 44 4.28 17.19 18.65
C GLY A 44 3.91 16.93 17.18
N LYS A 45 4.47 17.66 16.21
CA LYS A 45 4.20 17.48 14.78
C LYS A 45 4.93 16.27 14.17
N ALA A 46 6.16 15.98 14.60
CA ALA A 46 6.94 14.87 14.10
C ALA A 46 6.32 13.51 14.46
N TYR A 47 5.72 13.37 15.64
CA TYR A 47 5.10 12.12 16.08
C TYR A 47 3.80 11.75 15.34
N ARG A 48 3.17 12.68 14.66
CA ARG A 48 1.82 12.46 14.13
C ARG A 48 1.77 11.56 12.93
N ASN A 49 2.82 11.58 12.13
CA ASN A 49 2.73 11.16 10.75
C ASN A 49 4.00 10.43 10.26
N THR A 50 4.69 9.69 11.11
CA THR A 50 5.84 8.91 10.66
C THR A 50 5.69 7.44 11.04
N ALA A 51 6.09 6.55 10.14
CA ALA A 51 6.12 5.12 10.40
C ALA A 51 7.07 4.74 11.55
N THR A 52 8.00 5.61 11.90
CA THR A 52 8.95 5.40 13.00
C THR A 52 8.40 5.72 14.38
N LYS A 53 7.30 6.50 14.47
CA LYS A 53 6.79 7.09 15.72
C LYS A 53 7.90 7.82 16.50
N THR A 54 8.85 8.45 15.79
CA THR A 54 10.04 9.09 16.33
C THR A 54 10.17 10.55 15.89
N VAL A 55 11.05 11.31 16.54
CA VAL A 55 11.44 12.66 16.12
C VAL A 55 12.59 12.67 15.12
N LEU A 56 13.25 11.50 14.93
CA LEU A 56 14.38 11.38 14.02
C LEU A 56 13.93 11.44 12.57
N ALA A 57 14.69 12.12 11.77
CA ALA A 57 14.53 12.08 10.33
C ALA A 57 14.86 10.68 9.76
N PRO A 58 14.36 10.32 8.57
CA PRO A 58 14.65 9.03 7.95
C PRO A 58 16.15 8.72 7.87
N GLU A 59 16.98 9.72 7.55
CA GLU A 59 18.43 9.63 7.45
C GLU A 59 19.13 9.42 8.80
N GLU A 60 18.50 9.83 9.90
CA GLU A 60 19.00 9.66 11.27
C GLU A 60 18.50 8.36 11.94
N THR A 61 17.54 7.69 11.33
CA THR A 61 16.98 6.45 11.87
C THR A 61 17.88 5.26 11.54
N PRO A 62 18.34 4.45 12.52
CA PRO A 62 19.17 3.27 12.26
C PRO A 62 18.37 2.09 11.69
N GLN A 63 17.66 2.31 10.61
CA GLN A 63 16.87 1.34 9.84
C GLN A 63 16.58 1.91 8.46
N THR A 64 16.38 1.06 7.45
CA THR A 64 16.01 1.51 6.11
C THR A 64 14.56 1.96 6.07
N LEU A 65 14.36 3.20 5.66
CA LEU A 65 13.07 3.85 5.44
C LEU A 65 13.11 4.60 4.12
N ASN A 66 12.13 4.38 3.25
CA ASN A 66 11.96 5.13 2.01
C ASN A 66 10.70 6.00 2.09
N VAL A 67 10.76 7.18 1.49
CA VAL A 67 9.64 8.12 1.41
C VAL A 67 9.37 8.46 -0.05
N ILE A 68 8.10 8.41 -0.45
CA ILE A 68 7.62 8.81 -1.78
C ILE A 68 6.60 9.92 -1.58
N GLU A 69 6.94 11.12 -2.01
CA GLU A 69 6.11 12.30 -1.84
C GLU A 69 4.99 12.39 -2.89
N SER A 70 3.91 13.11 -2.58
CA SER A 70 2.76 13.31 -3.48
C SER A 70 3.16 13.92 -4.81
N GLU A 71 4.12 14.83 -4.84
CA GLU A 71 4.63 15.41 -6.08
C GLU A 71 5.26 14.37 -7.00
N GLN A 72 6.03 13.42 -6.46
CA GLN A 72 6.61 12.32 -7.25
C GLN A 72 5.53 11.39 -7.80
N MET A 73 4.48 11.12 -7.02
CA MET A 73 3.33 10.33 -7.46
C MET A 73 2.58 11.03 -8.59
N GLU A 74 2.34 12.33 -8.47
CA GLU A 74 1.67 13.13 -9.49
C GLU A 74 2.49 13.20 -10.79
N GLN A 75 3.80 13.45 -10.69
CA GLN A 75 4.71 13.51 -11.84
C GLN A 75 4.74 12.20 -12.64
N ARG A 76 4.50 11.07 -11.99
CA ARG A 76 4.49 9.71 -12.57
C ARG A 76 3.08 9.21 -12.92
N GLY A 77 2.04 10.02 -12.71
CA GLY A 77 0.64 9.65 -12.98
C GLY A 77 0.14 8.47 -12.17
N VAL A 78 0.56 8.37 -10.90
CA VAL A 78 0.24 7.25 -10.02
C VAL A 78 -1.24 7.23 -9.66
N LYS A 79 -1.91 6.08 -9.80
CA LYS A 79 -3.33 5.86 -9.48
C LYS A 79 -3.56 4.80 -8.39
N SER A 80 -2.52 4.13 -7.91
CA SER A 80 -2.60 3.14 -6.83
C SER A 80 -1.33 3.12 -5.99
N VAL A 81 -1.41 2.55 -4.78
CA VAL A 81 -0.23 2.31 -3.92
C VAL A 81 0.80 1.45 -4.66
N MET A 82 0.37 0.40 -5.37
CA MET A 82 1.29 -0.46 -6.11
C MET A 82 2.06 0.30 -7.19
N GLN A 83 1.41 1.18 -7.92
CA GLN A 83 2.08 2.03 -8.91
C GLN A 83 3.06 3.01 -8.27
N ALA A 84 2.71 3.58 -7.09
CA ALA A 84 3.63 4.45 -6.36
C ALA A 84 4.94 3.73 -5.98
N LEU A 85 4.84 2.46 -5.63
CA LEU A 85 5.95 1.64 -5.16
C LEU A 85 6.84 1.06 -6.27
N ARG A 86 6.49 1.21 -7.57
CA ARG A 86 7.24 0.65 -8.72
C ARG A 86 8.72 1.01 -8.75
N TYR A 87 9.08 2.17 -8.20
CA TYR A 87 10.46 2.68 -8.15
C TYR A 87 11.08 2.60 -6.75
N ALA A 88 10.50 1.82 -5.84
CA ALA A 88 11.04 1.62 -4.50
C ALA A 88 12.00 0.41 -4.47
N PRO A 89 13.21 0.52 -3.90
CA PRO A 89 14.12 -0.61 -3.78
C PRO A 89 13.58 -1.68 -2.83
N GLY A 90 13.86 -2.96 -3.10
CA GLY A 90 13.44 -4.09 -2.26
C GLY A 90 11.93 -4.33 -2.17
N VAL A 91 11.16 -3.70 -3.07
CA VAL A 91 9.71 -3.84 -3.13
C VAL A 91 9.31 -4.45 -4.46
N SER A 92 8.56 -5.53 -4.43
CA SER A 92 7.94 -6.16 -5.59
C SER A 92 6.44 -5.88 -5.58
N THR A 93 5.94 -5.34 -6.69
CA THR A 93 4.54 -4.97 -6.90
C THR A 93 3.98 -5.71 -8.11
N GLU A 94 2.67 -5.63 -8.31
CA GLU A 94 2.01 -6.16 -9.53
C GLU A 94 2.21 -7.68 -9.74
N ASN A 95 2.43 -8.41 -8.66
CA ASN A 95 2.68 -9.86 -8.69
C ASN A 95 1.49 -10.69 -9.23
N LYS A 96 0.31 -10.08 -9.28
CA LYS A 96 -0.92 -10.65 -9.87
C LYS A 96 -1.41 -9.80 -11.05
N GLY A 97 -0.47 -9.33 -11.87
CA GLY A 97 -0.75 -8.38 -12.95
C GLY A 97 -0.91 -6.94 -12.48
N GLY A 98 -0.67 -5.98 -13.37
CA GLY A 98 -0.70 -4.54 -13.06
C GLY A 98 -1.96 -3.84 -13.50
N ALA A 99 -2.76 -4.47 -14.36
CA ALA A 99 -3.92 -3.85 -15.01
C ALA A 99 -5.19 -3.92 -14.15
N VAL A 100 -5.33 -4.99 -13.38
CA VAL A 100 -6.56 -5.33 -12.66
C VAL A 100 -6.18 -5.78 -11.26
N VAL A 101 -6.48 -4.95 -10.26
CA VAL A 101 -5.94 -5.13 -8.92
C VAL A 101 -7.02 -5.08 -7.85
N LEU A 102 -7.32 -6.23 -7.25
CA LEU A 102 -8.27 -6.33 -6.14
C LEU A 102 -7.74 -5.74 -4.83
N SER A 103 -6.42 -5.81 -4.60
CA SER A 103 -5.79 -5.35 -3.36
C SER A 103 -4.34 -4.96 -3.61
N ASP A 104 -3.77 -4.16 -2.71
CA ASP A 104 -2.36 -3.78 -2.75
C ASP A 104 -1.48 -4.94 -2.28
N TRP A 105 -1.18 -5.85 -3.19
CA TRP A 105 -0.32 -7.01 -2.95
C TRP A 105 1.14 -6.64 -3.18
N VAL A 106 1.81 -6.34 -2.08
CA VAL A 106 3.20 -5.88 -2.07
C VAL A 106 4.06 -6.92 -1.37
N LYS A 107 5.26 -7.20 -1.92
CA LYS A 107 6.30 -7.91 -1.19
C LYS A 107 7.44 -6.95 -0.88
N ILE A 108 7.88 -6.96 0.38
CA ILE A 108 9.04 -6.21 0.85
C ILE A 108 10.09 -7.22 1.29
N ARG A 109 11.30 -7.15 0.72
CA ARG A 109 12.37 -8.13 0.97
C ARG A 109 11.92 -9.58 0.75
N GLY A 110 11.02 -9.80 -0.24
CA GLY A 110 10.45 -11.11 -0.58
C GLY A 110 9.25 -11.54 0.26
N PHE A 111 8.99 -10.96 1.42
CA PHE A 111 7.83 -11.30 2.26
C PHE A 111 6.60 -10.47 1.86
N GLU A 112 5.45 -11.13 1.87
CA GLU A 112 4.18 -10.45 1.62
C GLU A 112 3.91 -9.41 2.73
N SER A 113 3.55 -8.20 2.32
CA SER A 113 3.15 -7.09 3.17
C SER A 113 1.83 -6.52 2.65
N SER A 114 0.76 -7.26 2.87
CA SER A 114 -0.60 -6.87 2.46
C SER A 114 -1.30 -5.95 3.48
N ASN A 115 -0.69 -5.75 4.64
CA ASN A 115 -1.20 -4.92 5.71
C ASN A 115 -0.74 -3.48 5.52
N ASN A 116 -1.54 -2.67 4.80
CA ASN A 116 -1.29 -1.25 4.69
C ASN A 116 -1.74 -0.51 5.95
N TYR A 117 -1.01 0.55 6.27
CA TYR A 117 -1.32 1.46 7.38
C TYR A 117 -1.73 2.82 6.82
N TYR A 118 -2.65 3.47 7.48
CA TYR A 118 -3.08 4.82 7.17
C TYR A 118 -2.88 5.70 8.40
N ASP A 119 -1.97 6.70 8.30
CA ASP A 119 -1.49 7.53 9.41
C ASP A 119 -1.07 6.72 10.65
N GLY A 120 -0.34 5.63 10.44
CA GLY A 120 0.18 4.79 11.50
C GLY A 120 -0.82 3.82 12.14
N MET A 121 -2.01 3.66 11.59
CA MET A 121 -3.01 2.70 12.04
C MET A 121 -3.32 1.70 10.93
N MET A 122 -3.35 0.41 11.27
CA MET A 122 -3.62 -0.67 10.32
C MET A 122 -5.03 -0.55 9.74
N LEU A 123 -5.15 -0.76 8.42
CA LEU A 123 -6.43 -0.86 7.75
C LEU A 123 -7.16 -2.16 8.12
N PRO A 124 -8.53 -2.18 8.10
CA PRO A 124 -9.30 -3.37 8.46
C PRO A 124 -9.17 -4.42 7.35
N ILE A 125 -8.49 -5.50 7.67
CA ILE A 125 -8.24 -6.61 6.75
C ILE A 125 -8.64 -7.90 7.44
N LEU A 126 -9.50 -8.69 6.79
CA LEU A 126 -9.83 -10.03 7.25
C LEU A 126 -8.84 -11.03 6.65
N PRO A 127 -8.12 -11.81 7.50
CA PRO A 127 -7.19 -12.82 7.01
C PRO A 127 -7.88 -13.87 6.14
N GLY A 128 -7.32 -14.08 4.94
CA GLY A 128 -7.84 -15.09 3.99
C GLY A 128 -8.95 -14.60 3.06
N TRP A 129 -9.47 -13.38 3.25
CA TRP A 129 -10.57 -12.81 2.47
C TRP A 129 -10.15 -11.59 1.65
N ASN A 130 -11.07 -11.07 0.81
CA ASN A 130 -10.77 -10.04 -0.20
C ASN A 130 -11.11 -8.61 0.24
N VAL A 131 -11.83 -8.44 1.36
CA VAL A 131 -12.17 -7.11 1.90
C VAL A 131 -10.91 -6.37 2.37
N LYS A 132 -10.17 -5.80 1.41
CA LYS A 132 -8.91 -5.10 1.61
C LYS A 132 -9.01 -3.70 1.03
N PRO A 133 -9.13 -2.65 1.85
CA PRO A 133 -9.20 -1.27 1.37
C PRO A 133 -7.94 -0.87 0.60
N GLN A 134 -8.13 -0.11 -0.48
CA GLN A 134 -7.07 0.54 -1.26
C GLN A 134 -7.29 2.04 -1.20
N ILE A 135 -6.38 2.78 -0.59
CA ILE A 135 -6.47 4.24 -0.52
C ILE A 135 -6.02 4.84 -1.85
N ASP A 136 -6.78 5.80 -2.37
CA ASP A 136 -6.41 6.49 -3.61
C ASP A 136 -5.29 7.52 -3.37
N PRO A 137 -4.25 7.57 -4.24
CA PRO A 137 -3.14 8.51 -4.13
C PRO A 137 -3.54 9.98 -4.06
N ILE A 138 -4.69 10.38 -4.56
CA ILE A 138 -5.19 11.76 -4.48
C ILE A 138 -5.28 12.28 -3.03
N ALA A 139 -5.54 11.39 -2.07
CA ALA A 139 -5.67 11.73 -0.66
C ALA A 139 -4.35 11.60 0.13
N MET A 140 -3.25 11.22 -0.53
CA MET A 140 -1.96 10.96 0.12
C MET A 140 -1.06 12.18 0.04
N GLU A 141 -0.44 12.56 1.16
CA GLU A 141 0.69 13.49 1.20
C GLU A 141 1.99 12.79 0.84
N ARG A 142 2.17 11.56 1.36
CA ARG A 142 3.32 10.69 1.04
C ARG A 142 3.06 9.24 1.41
N LEU A 143 3.90 8.37 0.89
CA LEU A 143 4.04 6.98 1.34
C LEU A 143 5.37 6.81 2.09
N GLU A 144 5.34 6.09 3.19
CA GLU A 144 6.51 5.69 3.96
C GLU A 144 6.63 4.17 3.93
N ILE A 145 7.77 3.67 3.45
CA ILE A 145 8.06 2.24 3.34
C ILE A 145 9.08 1.90 4.39
N PHE A 146 8.63 1.19 5.42
CA PHE A 146 9.47 0.73 6.50
C PHE A 146 9.94 -0.69 6.20
N LYS A 147 11.24 -0.92 6.12
CA LYS A 147 11.79 -2.22 5.75
C LYS A 147 12.26 -3.00 6.97
N GLY A 148 11.89 -4.28 6.99
CA GLY A 148 12.12 -5.17 8.11
C GLY A 148 11.09 -5.06 9.23
N PRO A 149 11.25 -5.85 10.31
CA PRO A 149 10.30 -5.93 11.41
C PRO A 149 10.07 -4.60 12.12
N THR A 150 8.81 -4.21 12.29
CA THR A 150 8.41 -3.00 13.05
C THR A 150 7.36 -3.32 14.12
N SER A 151 7.22 -4.59 14.49
CA SER A 151 6.24 -5.04 15.50
C SER A 151 6.34 -4.31 16.83
N VAL A 152 7.52 -3.84 17.22
CA VAL A 152 7.72 -3.02 18.43
C VAL A 152 6.83 -1.77 18.46
N LEU A 153 6.48 -1.21 17.31
CA LEU A 153 5.66 -0.01 17.23
C LEU A 153 4.19 -0.30 16.85
N TYR A 154 3.95 -1.39 16.13
CA TYR A 154 2.68 -1.63 15.44
C TYR A 154 2.02 -2.98 15.77
N GLY A 155 2.69 -3.83 16.56
CA GLY A 155 2.19 -5.15 16.94
C GLY A 155 2.33 -6.17 15.82
N SER A 156 1.32 -6.99 15.64
CA SER A 156 1.33 -8.08 14.66
C SER A 156 1.56 -7.56 13.24
N MET A 157 2.64 -8.05 12.58
CA MET A 157 2.99 -7.69 11.22
C MET A 157 4.03 -8.64 10.60
N PRO A 158 4.07 -8.73 9.24
CA PRO A 158 5.06 -9.53 8.54
C PRO A 158 6.49 -9.00 8.70
N PRO A 159 7.49 -9.89 8.60
CA PRO A 159 8.89 -9.50 8.85
C PRO A 159 9.52 -8.65 7.74
N GLY A 160 8.93 -8.60 6.54
CA GLY A 160 9.46 -7.81 5.42
C GLY A 160 9.38 -6.31 5.64
N GLY A 161 8.35 -5.85 6.34
CA GLY A 161 8.12 -4.44 6.57
C GLY A 161 6.67 -4.01 6.35
N MET A 162 6.44 -2.70 6.25
CA MET A 162 5.11 -2.12 6.08
C MET A 162 5.12 -0.91 5.15
N VAL A 163 3.96 -0.64 4.56
CA VAL A 163 3.67 0.61 3.86
C VAL A 163 2.72 1.43 4.73
N ASN A 164 3.13 2.67 5.05
CA ASN A 164 2.32 3.62 5.80
C ASN A 164 1.92 4.79 4.88
N ILE A 165 0.64 4.96 4.72
CA ILE A 165 0.04 6.03 3.92
C ILE A 165 -0.17 7.23 4.84
N ILE A 166 0.40 8.38 4.51
CA ILE A 166 0.18 9.62 5.23
C ILE A 166 -0.85 10.47 4.49
N ALA A 167 -1.94 10.77 5.18
CA ALA A 167 -3.01 11.58 4.64
C ALA A 167 -2.60 13.04 4.45
N LYS A 168 -3.15 13.68 3.42
CA LYS A 168 -3.06 15.13 3.24
C LYS A 168 -3.71 15.85 4.43
N ALA A 169 -2.97 16.77 5.07
CA ALA A 169 -3.43 17.54 6.22
C ALA A 169 -3.94 18.93 5.82
N PRO A 170 -4.87 19.55 6.59
CA PRO A 170 -5.25 20.93 6.43
C PRO A 170 -4.07 21.90 6.53
N LYS A 171 -4.12 22.99 5.75
CA LYS A 171 -3.15 24.09 5.77
C LYS A 171 -3.93 25.40 5.99
N PHE A 172 -3.30 26.37 6.66
CA PHE A 172 -3.91 27.70 6.82
C PHE A 172 -3.79 28.56 5.56
N GLU A 173 -2.78 28.27 4.75
CA GLU A 173 -2.61 28.89 3.44
C GLU A 173 -3.72 28.38 2.50
N GLU A 174 -4.45 29.30 1.89
CA GLU A 174 -5.52 28.96 0.95
C GLU A 174 -4.92 28.43 -0.35
N SER A 175 -5.39 27.26 -0.77
CA SER A 175 -5.06 26.65 -2.05
C SER A 175 -6.22 25.77 -2.49
N THR A 176 -6.60 25.91 -3.75
CA THR A 176 -7.58 25.02 -4.38
C THR A 176 -7.03 24.53 -5.70
N LYS A 177 -6.80 23.21 -5.82
CA LYS A 177 -6.36 22.56 -7.04
C LYS A 177 -7.51 21.77 -7.63
N VAL A 178 -7.83 22.03 -8.89
CA VAL A 178 -8.82 21.28 -9.67
C VAL A 178 -8.08 20.53 -10.76
N GLY A 179 -8.34 19.23 -10.89
CA GLY A 179 -7.72 18.36 -11.88
C GLY A 179 -8.76 17.72 -12.81
N LEU A 180 -8.39 17.62 -14.10
CA LEU A 180 -9.10 16.83 -15.09
C LEU A 180 -8.11 15.92 -15.81
N ALA A 181 -8.45 14.64 -15.98
CA ALA A 181 -7.63 13.72 -16.73
C ALA A 181 -8.44 12.90 -17.73
N THR A 182 -7.77 12.54 -18.82
CA THR A 182 -8.27 11.61 -19.85
C THR A 182 -7.10 10.78 -20.40
N GLY A 183 -7.37 9.71 -21.11
CA GLY A 183 -6.29 8.87 -21.64
C GLY A 183 -6.80 7.69 -22.45
N LEU A 184 -5.93 6.73 -22.67
CA LEU A 184 -6.30 5.42 -23.19
C LEU A 184 -7.31 4.76 -22.25
N ASP A 185 -7.94 3.69 -22.69
CA ASP A 185 -8.94 2.94 -21.95
C ASP A 185 -10.11 3.82 -21.48
N ASN A 186 -10.52 4.80 -22.31
CA ASN A 186 -11.64 5.69 -22.04
C ASN A 186 -11.58 6.40 -20.67
N LEU A 187 -10.37 6.64 -20.15
CA LEU A 187 -10.18 7.32 -18.86
C LEU A 187 -10.86 8.69 -18.85
N VAL A 188 -11.70 8.90 -17.85
CA VAL A 188 -12.25 10.20 -17.45
C VAL A 188 -12.11 10.35 -15.95
N GLU A 189 -11.41 11.40 -15.53
CA GLU A 189 -11.19 11.71 -14.11
C GLU A 189 -11.40 13.19 -13.85
N ALA A 190 -12.04 13.51 -12.73
CA ALA A 190 -12.15 14.86 -12.19
C ALA A 190 -11.83 14.84 -10.72
N SER A 191 -11.05 15.83 -10.24
CA SER A 191 -10.62 15.93 -8.86
C SER A 191 -10.62 17.35 -8.34
N ILE A 192 -10.73 17.49 -7.02
CA ILE A 192 -10.56 18.74 -6.29
C ILE A 192 -9.79 18.47 -5.00
N ASP A 193 -8.86 19.34 -4.66
CA ASP A 193 -8.12 19.37 -3.41
C ASP A 193 -8.08 20.83 -2.94
N THR A 194 -8.85 21.16 -1.91
CA THR A 194 -8.95 22.52 -1.39
C THR A 194 -8.64 22.56 0.10
N THR A 195 -7.88 23.56 0.51
CA THR A 195 -7.47 23.78 1.91
C THR A 195 -7.44 25.28 2.21
N GLY A 196 -7.57 25.65 3.47
CA GLY A 196 -7.50 27.03 3.91
C GLY A 196 -7.92 27.21 5.37
N ALA A 197 -7.88 28.45 5.82
CA ALA A 197 -8.30 28.85 7.15
C ALA A 197 -9.83 29.05 7.23
N LEU A 198 -10.48 28.44 8.22
CA LEU A 198 -11.85 28.80 8.64
C LEU A 198 -11.82 29.89 9.69
N SER A 199 -10.75 29.99 10.47
CA SER A 199 -10.46 31.04 11.46
C SER A 199 -8.95 31.01 11.78
N ASP A 200 -8.49 31.92 12.63
CA ASP A 200 -7.06 31.97 13.04
C ASP A 200 -6.53 30.67 13.66
N ASN A 201 -7.42 29.82 14.16
CA ASN A 201 -7.05 28.58 14.85
C ASN A 201 -7.73 27.33 14.27
N VAL A 202 -8.43 27.42 13.15
CA VAL A 202 -9.09 26.30 12.48
C VAL A 202 -8.77 26.31 10.99
N ALA A 203 -8.16 25.23 10.51
CA ALA A 203 -7.93 25.00 9.09
C ALA A 203 -8.76 23.79 8.59
N TYR A 204 -9.12 23.79 7.32
CA TYR A 204 -9.83 22.69 6.68
C TYR A 204 -9.07 22.16 5.46
N ARG A 205 -9.35 20.93 5.09
CA ARG A 205 -9.04 20.37 3.77
C ARG A 205 -10.17 19.49 3.28
N LEU A 206 -10.44 19.54 1.99
CA LEU A 206 -11.36 18.65 1.31
C LEU A 206 -10.69 18.13 0.05
N VAL A 207 -10.55 16.80 -0.05
CA VAL A 207 -10.14 16.13 -1.26
C VAL A 207 -11.30 15.32 -1.81
N ALA A 208 -11.57 15.40 -3.12
CA ALA A 208 -12.57 14.57 -3.77
C ALA A 208 -12.12 14.17 -5.18
N LEU A 209 -12.55 12.99 -5.61
CA LEU A 209 -12.22 12.38 -6.91
C LEU A 209 -13.43 11.62 -7.44
N GLY A 210 -13.64 11.70 -8.75
CA GLY A 210 -14.44 10.76 -9.53
C GLY A 210 -13.63 10.26 -10.72
N ARG A 211 -13.49 8.95 -10.89
CA ARG A 211 -12.77 8.29 -11.98
C ARG A 211 -13.59 7.19 -12.59
N LYS A 212 -13.59 7.12 -13.91
CA LYS A 212 -14.09 5.97 -14.69
C LYS A 212 -13.11 5.67 -15.81
N LYS A 213 -12.84 4.39 -16.04
CA LYS A 213 -12.05 3.91 -17.18
C LYS A 213 -12.42 2.47 -17.53
N ASP A 214 -12.12 2.06 -18.74
CA ASP A 214 -12.03 0.65 -19.08
C ASP A 214 -10.67 0.10 -18.58
N THR A 215 -10.52 -1.21 -18.55
CA THR A 215 -9.22 -1.84 -18.31
C THR A 215 -8.68 -2.42 -19.62
N GLN A 216 -7.42 -2.86 -19.65
CA GLN A 216 -6.89 -3.60 -20.80
C GLN A 216 -7.64 -4.93 -21.05
N VAL A 217 -8.33 -5.48 -20.05
CA VAL A 217 -9.08 -6.73 -20.16
C VAL A 217 -10.46 -6.45 -20.75
N ASP A 218 -10.79 -7.13 -21.84
CA ASP A 218 -12.05 -6.90 -22.57
C ASP A 218 -13.29 -7.05 -21.68
N GLY A 219 -14.16 -6.07 -21.70
CA GLY A 219 -15.43 -6.07 -20.94
C GLY A 219 -15.28 -5.81 -19.42
N VAL A 220 -14.14 -5.33 -18.98
CA VAL A 220 -13.86 -5.01 -17.56
C VAL A 220 -13.68 -3.51 -17.38
N GLU A 221 -14.50 -2.91 -16.53
CA GLU A 221 -14.48 -1.48 -16.20
C GLU A 221 -13.94 -1.26 -14.78
N GLU A 222 -13.46 -0.04 -14.52
CA GLU A 222 -13.07 0.46 -13.19
C GLU A 222 -13.72 1.83 -12.95
N GLU A 223 -14.42 1.95 -11.82
CA GLU A 223 -15.06 3.18 -11.41
C GLU A 223 -14.78 3.45 -9.92
N ARG A 224 -14.44 4.70 -9.58
CA ARG A 224 -14.07 5.09 -8.21
C ARG A 224 -14.54 6.49 -7.87
N TYR A 225 -15.08 6.63 -6.67
CA TYR A 225 -15.41 7.91 -6.04
C TYR A 225 -14.75 8.01 -4.68
N VAL A 226 -14.12 9.16 -4.40
CA VAL A 226 -13.44 9.43 -3.13
C VAL A 226 -13.89 10.78 -2.59
N ILE A 227 -14.09 10.86 -1.27
CA ILE A 227 -14.23 12.12 -0.53
C ILE A 227 -13.49 12.02 0.80
N ALA A 228 -12.60 12.99 1.07
CA ALA A 228 -11.74 12.99 2.25
C ALA A 228 -11.68 14.40 2.89
N PRO A 229 -12.69 14.80 3.69
CA PRO A 229 -12.65 16.02 4.47
C PRO A 229 -11.80 15.85 5.74
N SER A 230 -11.10 16.91 6.14
CA SER A 230 -10.41 16.98 7.43
C SER A 230 -10.40 18.41 7.98
N ILE A 231 -10.32 18.52 9.30
CA ILE A 231 -10.30 19.78 10.04
C ILE A 231 -9.20 19.72 11.10
N ASP A 232 -8.33 20.70 11.10
CA ASP A 232 -7.34 20.96 12.14
C ASP A 232 -7.84 22.09 13.05
N TRP A 233 -7.92 21.81 14.34
CA TRP A 233 -8.33 22.77 15.34
C TRP A 233 -7.24 22.94 16.41
N TYR A 234 -6.62 24.10 16.45
CA TYR A 234 -5.68 24.52 17.49
C TYR A 234 -6.48 25.14 18.63
N VAL A 235 -6.91 24.29 19.59
CA VAL A 235 -7.70 24.68 20.76
C VAL A 235 -6.94 25.70 21.63
N SER A 236 -5.62 25.54 21.69
CA SER A 236 -4.66 26.43 22.33
C SER A 236 -3.28 26.20 21.76
N ASP A 237 -2.28 27.01 22.16
CA ASP A 237 -0.87 26.80 21.79
C ASP A 237 -0.32 25.42 22.17
N LYS A 238 -0.98 24.71 23.11
CA LYS A 238 -0.57 23.40 23.62
C LYS A 238 -1.47 22.25 23.19
N THR A 239 -2.63 22.55 22.62
CA THR A 239 -3.65 21.52 22.35
C THR A 239 -4.14 21.62 20.92
N PHE A 240 -4.01 20.53 20.23
CA PHE A 240 -4.41 20.37 18.85
C PHE A 240 -5.32 19.15 18.69
N ILE A 241 -6.34 19.29 17.85
CA ILE A 241 -7.22 18.19 17.46
C ILE A 241 -7.38 18.22 15.95
N ASN A 242 -7.17 17.08 15.29
CA ASN A 242 -7.53 16.86 13.91
C ASN A 242 -8.73 15.92 13.85
N PHE A 243 -9.77 16.26 13.13
CA PHE A 243 -10.86 15.36 12.75
C PHE A 243 -10.70 15.03 11.27
N ASN A 244 -10.83 13.75 10.91
CA ASN A 244 -10.69 13.31 9.53
C ASN A 244 -11.70 12.21 9.18
N LEU A 245 -12.04 12.21 7.90
CA LEU A 245 -12.85 11.18 7.27
C LEU A 245 -12.25 10.85 5.91
N TYR A 246 -12.29 9.60 5.53
CA TYR A 246 -12.04 9.12 4.18
C TYR A 246 -13.16 8.16 3.79
N TYR A 247 -13.85 8.43 2.71
CA TYR A 247 -14.84 7.55 2.14
C TYR A 247 -14.50 7.27 0.68
N GLN A 248 -14.57 6.01 0.30
CA GLN A 248 -14.37 5.54 -1.07
C GLN A 248 -15.48 4.57 -1.43
N ASN A 249 -16.03 4.72 -2.63
CA ASN A 249 -16.94 3.79 -3.26
C ASN A 249 -16.35 3.38 -4.61
N ASP A 250 -16.16 2.09 -4.80
CA ASP A 250 -15.75 1.48 -6.06
C ASP A 250 -16.92 0.63 -6.58
N PRO A 251 -17.88 1.20 -7.34
CA PRO A 251 -19.05 0.46 -7.85
C PRO A 251 -18.69 -0.48 -8.99
N ALA A 252 -17.51 -0.36 -9.57
CA ALA A 252 -16.91 -1.31 -10.49
C ALA A 252 -15.39 -1.35 -10.24
N LEU A 253 -14.87 -2.55 -10.05
CA LEU A 253 -13.43 -2.82 -9.98
C LEU A 253 -13.03 -3.76 -11.11
N GLY A 254 -11.78 -3.65 -11.55
CA GLY A 254 -11.19 -4.58 -12.49
C GLY A 254 -11.19 -6.02 -11.95
N GLN A 255 -11.50 -6.99 -12.80
CA GLN A 255 -11.50 -8.41 -12.46
C GLN A 255 -10.13 -9.03 -12.69
N ASN A 256 -9.61 -9.69 -11.67
CA ASN A 256 -8.31 -10.36 -11.71
C ASN A 256 -8.48 -11.86 -12.05
N VAL A 257 -8.84 -12.15 -13.30
CA VAL A 257 -8.99 -13.53 -13.79
C VAL A 257 -7.63 -14.11 -14.20
N THR A 258 -7.38 -15.35 -13.80
CA THR A 258 -6.15 -16.06 -14.13
C THR A 258 -6.20 -16.70 -15.50
N LEU A 259 -5.04 -16.77 -16.16
CA LEU A 259 -4.83 -17.42 -17.45
C LEU A 259 -3.84 -18.58 -17.29
N PRO A 260 -4.05 -19.72 -17.96
CA PRO A 260 -3.07 -20.79 -18.00
C PRO A 260 -1.81 -20.35 -18.77
N LEU A 261 -0.61 -20.70 -18.26
CA LEU A 261 0.67 -20.40 -18.91
C LEU A 261 0.71 -20.93 -20.36
N ALA A 262 0.22 -22.15 -20.59
CA ALA A 262 0.16 -22.74 -21.92
C ALA A 262 -0.71 -21.93 -22.91
N ALA A 263 -1.72 -21.20 -22.43
CA ALA A 263 -2.48 -20.31 -23.29
C ALA A 263 -1.66 -19.05 -23.66
N ILE A 264 -0.97 -18.46 -22.68
CA ILE A 264 -0.08 -17.31 -22.88
C ILE A 264 1.04 -17.68 -23.88
N GLU A 265 1.77 -18.76 -23.63
CA GLU A 265 2.89 -19.22 -24.47
C GLU A 265 2.45 -19.66 -25.87
N SER A 266 1.17 -20.00 -26.06
CA SER A 266 0.65 -20.35 -27.39
C SER A 266 0.71 -19.20 -28.39
N GLY A 267 0.77 -17.94 -27.91
CA GLY A 267 0.67 -16.71 -28.71
C GLY A 267 -0.68 -16.54 -29.42
N LYS A 268 -1.72 -17.27 -28.99
CA LYS A 268 -3.07 -17.19 -29.57
C LYS A 268 -4.02 -16.33 -28.74
N ILE A 269 -3.58 -15.87 -27.58
CA ILE A 269 -4.29 -14.94 -26.70
C ILE A 269 -3.46 -13.66 -26.55
N SER A 270 -4.09 -12.60 -26.06
CA SER A 270 -3.48 -11.29 -25.87
C SER A 270 -3.67 -10.82 -24.40
N PRO A 271 -2.98 -9.77 -23.98
CA PRO A 271 -3.22 -9.15 -22.67
C PRO A 271 -4.66 -8.69 -22.44
N SER A 272 -5.44 -8.47 -23.50
CA SER A 272 -6.86 -8.11 -23.39
C SER A 272 -7.80 -9.31 -23.19
N THR A 273 -7.29 -10.54 -23.31
CA THR A 273 -8.11 -11.76 -23.20
C THR A 273 -8.74 -11.88 -21.82
N PHE A 274 -10.08 -11.89 -21.78
CA PHE A 274 -10.86 -12.12 -20.59
C PHE A 274 -11.23 -13.60 -20.46
N ALA A 275 -10.76 -14.27 -19.40
CA ALA A 275 -11.07 -15.67 -19.12
C ALA A 275 -12.38 -15.85 -18.33
N GLY A 276 -13.22 -14.82 -18.25
CA GLY A 276 -14.50 -14.77 -17.57
C GLY A 276 -15.65 -14.45 -18.50
N ASP A 277 -16.78 -14.10 -17.91
CA ASP A 277 -18.01 -13.72 -18.61
C ASP A 277 -18.63 -12.48 -17.98
N VAL A 278 -19.03 -11.50 -18.78
CA VAL A 278 -19.55 -10.21 -18.31
C VAL A 278 -20.87 -10.33 -17.55
N ASN A 279 -21.61 -11.44 -17.73
CA ASN A 279 -22.85 -11.69 -17.00
C ASN A 279 -22.64 -12.23 -15.58
N TYR A 280 -21.37 -12.58 -15.23
CA TYR A 280 -20.98 -13.04 -13.90
C TYR A 280 -19.60 -12.48 -13.54
N ASN A 281 -19.49 -11.16 -13.56
CA ASN A 281 -18.27 -10.40 -13.32
C ASN A 281 -18.61 -9.09 -12.60
N THR A 282 -18.89 -9.20 -11.30
CA THR A 282 -19.23 -8.05 -10.45
C THR A 282 -18.21 -7.95 -9.33
N ILE A 283 -17.64 -6.78 -9.15
CA ILE A 283 -16.84 -6.44 -7.97
C ILE A 283 -17.21 -5.04 -7.54
N GLU A 284 -17.71 -4.93 -6.33
CA GLU A 284 -18.09 -3.67 -5.70
C GLU A 284 -17.40 -3.55 -4.34
N ARG A 285 -16.99 -2.34 -3.96
CA ARG A 285 -16.39 -2.07 -2.65
C ARG A 285 -16.77 -0.70 -2.13
N ASP A 286 -17.14 -0.66 -0.85
CA ASP A 286 -17.31 0.54 -0.05
C ASP A 286 -16.31 0.56 1.09
N PHE A 287 -15.76 1.74 1.40
CA PHE A 287 -14.80 1.88 2.46
C PHE A 287 -14.94 3.22 3.18
N LEU A 288 -15.03 3.20 4.51
CA LEU A 288 -15.11 4.36 5.38
C LEU A 288 -14.04 4.31 6.47
N ILE A 289 -13.26 5.37 6.58
CA ILE A 289 -12.44 5.68 7.76
C ILE A 289 -12.94 6.98 8.36
N THR A 290 -13.09 7.06 9.68
CA THR A 290 -13.30 8.31 10.38
C THR A 290 -12.63 8.26 11.75
N GLY A 291 -12.16 9.41 12.21
CA GLY A 291 -11.48 9.46 13.49
C GLY A 291 -10.94 10.83 13.86
N TYR A 292 -10.10 10.83 14.89
CA TYR A 292 -9.43 12.04 15.33
C TYR A 292 -7.98 11.76 15.76
N LYS A 293 -7.17 12.80 15.72
CA LYS A 293 -5.84 12.86 16.34
C LYS A 293 -5.89 13.98 17.38
N PHE A 294 -5.59 13.66 18.63
CA PHE A 294 -5.49 14.61 19.72
C PHE A 294 -4.04 14.72 20.17
N ASN A 295 -3.52 15.92 20.29
CA ASN A 295 -2.19 16.18 20.84
C ASN A 295 -2.27 17.25 21.93
N HIS A 296 -1.60 16.99 23.06
CA HIS A 296 -1.48 17.95 24.15
C HIS A 296 -0.05 17.99 24.69
N ASP A 297 0.55 19.17 24.62
CA ASP A 297 1.88 19.43 25.16
C ASP A 297 1.74 19.88 26.64
N PHE A 298 2.08 19.00 27.57
CA PHE A 298 2.07 19.34 29.01
C PHE A 298 3.07 20.46 29.30
N ASN A 299 4.25 20.35 28.70
CA ASN A 299 5.34 21.34 28.77
C ASN A 299 6.28 21.13 27.56
N SER A 300 7.44 21.82 27.55
CA SER A 300 8.41 21.70 26.45
C SER A 300 8.99 20.29 26.25
N ASN A 301 8.89 19.42 27.23
CA ASN A 301 9.56 18.12 27.23
C ASN A 301 8.60 16.94 27.17
N TRP A 302 7.33 17.11 27.48
CA TRP A 302 6.37 16.02 27.54
C TRP A 302 5.10 16.34 26.75
N ALA A 303 4.71 15.42 25.89
CA ALA A 303 3.51 15.49 25.07
C ALA A 303 2.73 14.19 25.13
N PHE A 304 1.42 14.29 25.05
CA PHE A 304 0.50 13.17 24.90
C PHE A 304 -0.18 13.23 23.53
N LEU A 305 -0.17 12.11 22.83
CA LEU A 305 -0.88 11.92 21.57
C LEU A 305 -1.89 10.79 21.73
N GLN A 306 -3.09 10.99 21.20
CA GLN A 306 -4.05 9.91 21.02
C GLN A 306 -4.59 9.93 19.60
N ASN A 307 -4.50 8.79 18.92
CA ASN A 307 -5.17 8.54 17.67
C ASN A 307 -6.34 7.59 17.90
N PHE A 308 -7.50 7.93 17.35
CA PHE A 308 -8.68 7.08 17.33
C PHE A 308 -9.19 6.94 15.90
N ARG A 309 -9.61 5.74 15.53
CA ARG A 309 -10.27 5.45 14.27
C ARG A 309 -11.37 4.42 14.40
N TYR A 310 -12.46 4.70 13.71
CA TYR A 310 -13.45 3.73 13.27
C TYR A 310 -13.27 3.49 11.79
N MET A 311 -13.36 2.23 11.37
CA MET A 311 -13.20 1.79 9.99
C MET A 311 -14.29 0.79 9.66
N GLN A 312 -14.78 0.84 8.42
CA GLN A 312 -15.73 -0.12 7.86
C GLN A 312 -15.37 -0.34 6.40
N ALA A 313 -15.45 -1.58 5.95
CA ALA A 313 -15.30 -1.96 4.56
C ALA A 313 -16.30 -3.05 4.21
N ASP A 314 -16.94 -2.91 3.05
CA ASP A 314 -17.86 -3.89 2.47
C ASP A 314 -17.33 -4.24 1.07
N PHE A 315 -17.36 -5.53 0.73
CA PHE A 315 -16.88 -6.07 -0.54
C PHE A 315 -17.81 -7.13 -1.06
N TYR A 316 -18.25 -7.00 -2.31
CA TYR A 316 -19.04 -7.99 -3.00
C TYR A 316 -18.35 -8.41 -4.29
N GLN A 317 -18.31 -9.71 -4.57
CA GLN A 317 -17.74 -10.25 -5.79
C GLN A 317 -18.57 -11.41 -6.35
N GLU A 318 -18.78 -11.40 -7.66
CA GLU A 318 -19.18 -12.53 -8.50
C GLU A 318 -18.09 -12.75 -9.54
N SER A 319 -17.58 -13.96 -9.68
CA SER A 319 -16.49 -14.27 -10.59
C SER A 319 -16.52 -15.69 -11.06
N THR A 320 -16.03 -15.90 -12.28
CA THR A 320 -15.64 -17.24 -12.75
C THR A 320 -14.21 -17.54 -12.31
N THR A 321 -13.86 -18.80 -12.22
CA THR A 321 -12.50 -19.29 -11.91
C THR A 321 -12.07 -20.32 -12.94
N SER A 322 -10.77 -20.30 -13.27
CA SER A 322 -10.15 -21.17 -14.27
C SER A 322 -9.97 -22.59 -13.72
N GLY A 323 -10.34 -23.59 -14.53
CA GLY A 323 -10.13 -25.00 -14.29
C GLY A 323 -9.09 -25.60 -15.24
N ASN A 324 -9.35 -26.81 -15.78
CA ASN A 324 -8.46 -27.45 -16.72
C ASN A 324 -8.46 -26.74 -18.08
N PHE A 325 -7.28 -26.64 -18.70
CA PHE A 325 -7.13 -26.02 -20.01
C PHE A 325 -6.64 -27.05 -21.03
N ASP A 326 -7.35 -27.14 -22.17
CA ASP A 326 -6.90 -27.91 -23.33
C ASP A 326 -6.20 -26.99 -24.33
N ALA A 327 -4.87 -27.04 -24.38
CA ALA A 327 -4.06 -26.23 -25.26
C ALA A 327 -4.26 -26.55 -26.77
N ALA A 328 -4.80 -27.71 -27.12
CA ALA A 328 -5.06 -28.07 -28.51
C ALA A 328 -6.30 -27.36 -29.05
N THR A 329 -7.34 -27.27 -28.27
CA THR A 329 -8.63 -26.68 -28.65
C THR A 329 -8.82 -25.23 -28.15
N GLY A 330 -8.13 -24.85 -27.07
CA GLY A 330 -8.28 -23.56 -26.41
C GLY A 330 -9.41 -23.56 -25.37
N GLU A 331 -10.04 -24.70 -25.10
CA GLU A 331 -11.11 -24.81 -24.11
C GLU A 331 -10.57 -24.74 -22.68
N LEU A 332 -11.16 -23.88 -21.87
CA LEU A 332 -10.91 -23.72 -20.44
C LEU A 332 -12.17 -24.10 -19.66
N ASP A 333 -12.08 -25.10 -18.80
CA ASP A 333 -13.14 -25.41 -17.85
C ASP A 333 -13.32 -24.22 -16.88
N CYS A 334 -14.58 -23.92 -16.53
CA CYS A 334 -14.90 -22.86 -15.58
C CYS A 334 -15.75 -23.38 -14.43
N SER A 335 -15.60 -22.75 -13.30
CA SER A 335 -16.56 -22.74 -12.19
C SER A 335 -16.84 -21.30 -11.79
N ALA A 336 -17.82 -21.08 -10.93
CA ALA A 336 -18.16 -19.73 -10.48
C ALA A 336 -18.23 -19.69 -8.96
N TYR A 337 -17.97 -18.49 -8.40
CA TYR A 337 -18.14 -18.23 -6.98
C TYR A 337 -18.67 -16.81 -6.77
N SER A 338 -19.29 -16.60 -5.62
CA SER A 338 -19.54 -15.26 -5.11
C SER A 338 -19.06 -15.15 -3.67
N THR A 339 -18.68 -13.94 -3.28
CA THR A 339 -18.37 -13.61 -1.89
C THR A 339 -19.01 -12.28 -1.52
N ASP A 340 -19.60 -12.25 -0.33
CA ASP A 340 -20.15 -11.05 0.31
C ASP A 340 -19.44 -10.90 1.65
N GLU A 341 -18.61 -9.89 1.76
CA GLU A 341 -17.66 -9.71 2.86
C GLU A 341 -17.88 -8.35 3.50
N SER A 342 -17.96 -8.31 4.82
CA SER A 342 -17.95 -7.06 5.58
C SER A 342 -16.89 -7.07 6.66
N SER A 343 -16.32 -5.92 6.95
CA SER A 343 -15.36 -5.72 8.03
C SER A 343 -15.60 -4.37 8.68
N LYS A 344 -15.57 -4.34 10.00
CA LYS A 344 -15.60 -3.09 10.77
C LYS A 344 -14.65 -3.20 11.95
N GLY A 345 -14.13 -2.06 12.40
CA GLY A 345 -13.22 -2.08 13.52
C GLY A 345 -12.96 -0.72 14.12
N ILE A 346 -12.37 -0.76 15.29
CA ILE A 346 -11.86 0.41 15.98
C ILE A 346 -10.36 0.23 16.26
N SER A 347 -9.63 1.33 16.25
CA SER A 347 -8.25 1.38 16.70
C SER A 347 -8.03 2.62 17.56
N VAL A 348 -7.31 2.45 18.67
CA VAL A 348 -6.89 3.53 19.56
C VAL A 348 -5.41 3.37 19.84
N ASP A 349 -4.63 4.42 19.68
CA ASP A 349 -3.22 4.44 20.04
C ASP A 349 -2.93 5.65 20.93
N ASN A 350 -2.52 5.40 22.16
CA ASN A 350 -2.16 6.39 23.16
C ASN A 350 -0.66 6.43 23.31
N GLN A 351 -0.06 7.59 23.16
CA GLN A 351 1.38 7.79 23.19
C GLN A 351 1.72 8.90 24.19
N LEU A 352 2.67 8.62 25.07
CA LEU A 352 3.31 9.62 25.91
C LEU A 352 4.78 9.72 25.48
N SER A 353 5.15 10.87 24.96
CA SER A 353 6.51 11.15 24.54
C SER A 353 7.20 12.14 25.47
N GLY A 354 8.50 11.96 25.69
CA GLY A 354 9.26 12.78 26.59
C GLY A 354 10.71 12.97 26.18
N LEU A 355 11.25 14.14 26.48
CA LEU A 355 12.69 14.42 26.37
C LEU A 355 13.28 14.53 27.77
N VAL A 356 14.29 13.71 28.07
CA VAL A 356 15.02 13.71 29.33
C VAL A 356 16.52 13.71 29.03
N SER A 357 17.29 14.63 29.61
CA SER A 357 18.73 14.67 29.45
C SER A 357 19.43 14.13 30.70
N THR A 358 20.36 13.21 30.52
CA THR A 358 21.25 12.69 31.57
C THR A 358 22.71 12.97 31.22
N GLY A 359 23.20 14.12 31.69
CA GLY A 359 24.51 14.64 31.30
C GLY A 359 24.53 15.07 29.83
N SER A 360 25.38 14.44 29.01
CA SER A 360 25.47 14.67 27.57
C SER A 360 24.56 13.75 26.74
N LEU A 361 23.79 12.89 27.36
CA LEU A 361 22.92 11.94 26.69
C LEU A 361 21.47 12.46 26.74
N ASP A 362 20.88 12.67 25.58
CA ASP A 362 19.46 13.01 25.41
C ASP A 362 18.66 11.76 25.11
N HIS A 363 17.62 11.53 25.89
CA HIS A 363 16.66 10.43 25.75
C HIS A 363 15.34 10.96 25.20
N TYR A 364 14.96 10.51 24.03
CA TYR A 364 13.61 10.69 23.48
C TYR A 364 12.79 9.43 23.78
N LEU A 365 12.03 9.52 24.85
CA LEU A 365 11.24 8.42 25.37
C LEU A 365 9.87 8.38 24.70
N LEU A 366 9.41 7.17 24.35
CA LEU A 366 8.07 6.91 23.87
C LEU A 366 7.48 5.75 24.69
N PHE A 367 6.34 5.99 25.31
CA PHE A 367 5.50 4.97 25.95
C PHE A 367 4.18 4.93 25.22
N GLY A 368 3.71 3.75 24.86
CA GLY A 368 2.47 3.60 24.15
C GLY A 368 1.59 2.46 24.65
N LEU A 369 0.29 2.67 24.53
CA LEU A 369 -0.75 1.68 24.76
C LEU A 369 -1.73 1.76 23.61
N ASP A 370 -1.81 0.71 22.82
CA ASP A 370 -2.78 0.62 21.74
C ASP A 370 -3.75 -0.55 21.91
N TYR A 371 -4.92 -0.37 21.33
CA TYR A 371 -5.95 -1.38 21.21
C TYR A 371 -6.57 -1.32 19.83
N ARG A 372 -6.78 -2.47 19.21
CA ARG A 372 -7.60 -2.62 18.01
C ARG A 372 -8.55 -3.80 18.16
N ASN A 373 -9.73 -3.65 17.57
CA ASN A 373 -10.69 -4.72 17.37
C ASN A 373 -11.17 -4.66 15.93
N ILE A 374 -11.29 -5.81 15.29
CA ILE A 374 -11.82 -5.99 13.94
C ILE A 374 -12.84 -7.12 14.02
N GLU A 375 -14.02 -6.89 13.51
CA GLU A 375 -15.08 -7.86 13.32
C GLU A 375 -15.41 -7.96 11.84
N GLY A 376 -15.69 -9.14 11.34
CA GLY A 376 -16.11 -9.32 9.96
C GLY A 376 -16.95 -10.56 9.74
N ASP A 377 -17.85 -10.44 8.78
CA ASP A 377 -18.74 -11.50 8.31
C ASP A 377 -18.42 -11.79 6.84
N VAL A 378 -18.42 -13.06 6.48
CA VAL A 378 -18.20 -13.51 5.11
C VAL A 378 -19.25 -14.54 4.73
N ALA A 379 -19.85 -14.36 3.57
CA ALA A 379 -20.67 -15.38 2.90
C ALA A 379 -19.99 -15.75 1.57
N TYR A 380 -19.60 -17.01 1.43
CA TYR A 380 -18.97 -17.54 0.22
C TYR A 380 -19.86 -18.65 -0.38
N ASP A 381 -20.14 -18.52 -1.68
CA ASP A 381 -20.89 -19.50 -2.46
C ASP A 381 -20.06 -19.99 -3.65
N ALA A 382 -20.03 -21.29 -3.89
CA ALA A 382 -19.43 -21.86 -5.10
C ALA A 382 -20.47 -22.62 -5.93
N PHE A 383 -20.31 -22.50 -7.26
CA PHE A 383 -21.29 -22.99 -8.23
C PHE A 383 -20.63 -23.92 -9.25
N ALA A 384 -21.36 -24.97 -9.63
CA ALA A 384 -21.07 -25.84 -10.76
C ALA A 384 -22.13 -25.63 -11.88
N GLY A 385 -21.90 -26.30 -13.02
CA GLY A 385 -22.74 -26.14 -14.20
C GLY A 385 -22.47 -24.86 -14.98
N VAL A 386 -21.26 -24.32 -14.82
CA VAL A 386 -20.76 -23.16 -15.55
C VAL A 386 -20.11 -23.65 -16.84
N ASP A 387 -20.57 -23.13 -17.97
CA ASP A 387 -19.96 -23.46 -19.26
C ASP A 387 -18.51 -22.98 -19.33
N GLY A 388 -17.62 -23.80 -19.85
CA GLY A 388 -16.23 -23.42 -20.14
C GLY A 388 -16.15 -22.33 -21.22
N ILE A 389 -15.01 -21.69 -21.34
CA ILE A 389 -14.74 -20.66 -22.35
C ILE A 389 -13.59 -21.09 -23.27
N ASN A 390 -13.71 -20.79 -24.56
CA ASN A 390 -12.61 -21.00 -25.50
C ASN A 390 -11.74 -19.75 -25.54
N LEU A 391 -10.54 -19.83 -24.95
CA LEU A 391 -9.64 -18.67 -24.87
C LEU A 391 -9.09 -18.21 -26.23
N TYR A 392 -9.07 -19.10 -27.25
CA TYR A 392 -8.60 -18.74 -28.60
C TYR A 392 -9.66 -18.05 -29.45
N ASN A 393 -10.93 -18.12 -29.05
CA ASN A 393 -12.05 -17.44 -29.67
C ASN A 393 -13.14 -17.18 -28.59
N PRO A 394 -12.88 -16.28 -27.64
CA PRO A 394 -13.73 -16.10 -26.48
C PRO A 394 -15.11 -15.58 -26.83
N ASN A 395 -16.12 -16.11 -26.18
CA ASN A 395 -17.45 -15.55 -26.11
C ASN A 395 -17.73 -15.25 -24.62
N ASN A 396 -17.56 -14.01 -24.24
CA ASN A 396 -17.65 -13.53 -22.86
C ASN A 396 -19.05 -13.02 -22.45
N ASP A 397 -20.09 -13.31 -23.25
CA ASP A 397 -21.48 -12.90 -23.04
C ASP A 397 -22.43 -14.09 -23.30
N LYS A 398 -22.22 -15.21 -22.61
CA LYS A 398 -23.02 -16.42 -22.81
C LYS A 398 -23.56 -17.04 -21.55
N LEU A 399 -22.97 -16.77 -20.39
CA LEU A 399 -23.40 -17.38 -19.14
C LEU A 399 -24.74 -16.81 -18.68
N ASN A 400 -25.57 -17.70 -18.18
CA ASN A 400 -26.79 -17.32 -17.48
C ASN A 400 -26.69 -17.79 -16.02
N PRO A 401 -26.51 -16.88 -15.06
CA PRO A 401 -26.36 -17.24 -13.63
C PRO A 401 -27.52 -18.07 -13.06
N ASN A 402 -28.69 -18.02 -13.69
CA ASN A 402 -29.81 -18.83 -13.24
C ASN A 402 -29.65 -20.33 -13.55
N ASP A 403 -28.73 -20.70 -14.43
CA ASP A 403 -28.44 -22.11 -14.77
C ASP A 403 -27.39 -22.70 -13.81
N PHE A 404 -26.75 -21.88 -12.97
CA PHE A 404 -25.75 -22.32 -12.01
C PHE A 404 -26.36 -23.15 -10.88
N THR A 405 -25.63 -24.17 -10.48
CA THR A 405 -26.03 -25.01 -9.33
C THR A 405 -25.08 -24.73 -8.17
N LYS A 406 -25.60 -24.20 -7.05
CA LYS A 406 -24.83 -24.01 -5.83
C LYS A 406 -24.41 -25.37 -5.27
N VAL A 407 -23.11 -25.62 -5.22
CA VAL A 407 -22.52 -26.89 -4.77
C VAL A 407 -21.84 -26.80 -3.42
N TYR A 408 -21.49 -25.58 -3.01
CA TYR A 408 -20.84 -25.30 -1.72
C TYR A 408 -21.23 -23.90 -1.23
N TYR A 409 -21.39 -23.76 0.08
CA TYR A 409 -21.51 -22.45 0.72
C TYR A 409 -20.87 -22.49 2.12
N GLN A 410 -20.29 -21.36 2.49
CA GLN A 410 -19.62 -21.16 3.76
C GLN A 410 -19.96 -19.78 4.30
N ASN A 411 -20.21 -19.69 5.60
CA ASN A 411 -20.32 -18.41 6.29
C ASN A 411 -19.29 -18.39 7.42
N ASP A 412 -18.52 -17.31 7.48
CA ASP A 412 -17.51 -17.07 8.51
C ASP A 412 -17.90 -15.83 9.32
N ASP A 413 -17.75 -15.92 10.63
CA ASP A 413 -17.84 -14.80 11.58
C ASP A 413 -16.47 -14.74 12.27
N ILE A 414 -15.76 -13.64 12.07
CA ILE A 414 -14.36 -13.46 12.48
C ILE A 414 -14.29 -12.24 13.40
N GLU A 415 -13.72 -12.44 14.59
CA GLU A 415 -13.40 -11.38 15.53
C GLU A 415 -11.92 -11.45 15.89
N MET A 416 -11.22 -10.34 15.80
CA MET A 416 -9.82 -10.22 16.17
C MET A 416 -9.60 -8.98 17.02
N SER A 417 -8.97 -9.14 18.18
CA SER A 417 -8.53 -8.03 19.03
C SER A 417 -7.05 -8.11 19.34
N GLN A 418 -6.42 -6.96 19.46
CA GLN A 418 -5.03 -6.83 19.91
C GLN A 418 -4.91 -5.71 20.92
N LEU A 419 -4.24 -6.00 22.05
CA LEU A 419 -3.83 -5.03 23.06
C LEU A 419 -2.31 -5.03 23.13
N GLY A 420 -1.68 -3.86 22.92
CA GLY A 420 -0.25 -3.70 22.91
C GLY A 420 0.24 -2.66 23.91
N LEU A 421 1.27 -2.99 24.67
CA LEU A 421 2.02 -2.06 25.53
C LEU A 421 3.45 -1.97 25.00
N TYR A 422 3.91 -0.76 24.63
CA TYR A 422 5.23 -0.58 24.05
C TYR A 422 6.00 0.59 24.65
N PHE A 423 7.31 0.46 24.59
CA PHE A 423 8.27 1.44 25.04
C PHE A 423 9.42 1.55 24.03
N GLN A 424 9.91 2.74 23.84
CA GLN A 424 11.11 2.99 23.05
C GLN A 424 11.90 4.15 23.66
N ASP A 425 13.22 4.02 23.64
CA ASP A 425 14.18 5.06 23.95
C ASP A 425 15.08 5.31 22.74
N GLN A 426 15.12 6.55 22.28
CA GLN A 426 16.09 7.03 21.31
C GLN A 426 17.09 7.90 22.03
N MET A 427 18.31 7.44 22.04
CA MET A 427 19.41 8.06 22.81
C MET A 427 20.37 8.76 21.87
N LEU A 428 20.53 10.06 22.05
CA LEU A 428 21.48 10.88 21.29
C LEU A 428 22.62 11.32 22.19
N ILE A 429 23.85 11.02 21.76
CA ILE A 429 25.06 11.47 22.43
C ILE A 429 26.13 11.81 21.37
N ASP A 430 26.54 13.06 21.30
CA ASP A 430 27.43 13.58 20.26
C ASP A 430 26.90 13.19 18.86
N ASN A 431 27.67 12.42 18.11
CA ASN A 431 27.30 11.93 16.76
C ASN A 431 26.64 10.54 16.76
N TRP A 432 26.40 9.94 17.93
CA TRP A 432 25.77 8.65 18.05
C TRP A 432 24.26 8.77 18.22
N VAL A 433 23.52 7.91 17.52
CA VAL A 433 22.10 7.67 17.73
C VAL A 433 21.93 6.19 18.07
N PHE A 434 21.32 5.90 19.22
CA PHE A 434 20.94 4.56 19.61
C PHE A 434 19.42 4.47 19.72
N ILE A 435 18.85 3.33 19.36
CA ILE A 435 17.44 3.01 19.58
C ILE A 435 17.36 1.70 20.34
N ALA A 436 16.55 1.67 21.40
CA ALA A 436 16.17 0.46 22.08
C ALA A 436 14.65 0.49 22.35
N GLY A 437 13.94 -0.58 22.02
CA GLY A 437 12.51 -0.67 22.23
C GLY A 437 12.04 -2.08 22.47
N GLY A 438 10.92 -2.19 23.17
CA GLY A 438 10.24 -3.45 23.44
C GLY A 438 8.73 -3.26 23.47
N ARG A 439 8.01 -4.32 23.12
CA ARG A 439 6.56 -4.36 23.10
C ARG A 439 6.04 -5.71 23.54
N PHE A 440 5.01 -5.70 24.35
CA PHE A 440 4.22 -6.87 24.71
C PHE A 440 2.83 -6.76 24.07
N ASP A 441 2.44 -7.80 23.36
CA ASP A 441 1.14 -7.92 22.71
C ASP A 441 0.34 -9.09 23.27
N LYS A 442 -0.96 -8.90 23.40
CA LYS A 442 -1.96 -9.93 23.52
C LYS A 442 -2.90 -9.85 22.32
N VAL A 443 -3.03 -10.96 21.58
CA VAL A 443 -3.91 -11.08 20.40
C VAL A 443 -4.90 -12.19 20.64
N GLU A 444 -6.19 -11.88 20.52
CA GLU A 444 -7.27 -12.85 20.59
C GLU A 444 -7.97 -12.90 19.25
N THR A 445 -8.20 -14.10 18.72
CA THR A 445 -8.96 -14.30 17.49
C THR A 445 -10.03 -15.36 17.74
N THR A 446 -11.25 -15.07 17.32
CA THR A 446 -12.36 -16.03 17.26
C THR A 446 -12.83 -16.14 15.83
N THR A 447 -12.85 -17.35 15.27
CA THR A 447 -13.42 -17.62 13.95
C THR A 447 -14.50 -18.69 14.09
N LYS A 448 -15.70 -18.39 13.60
CA LYS A 448 -16.80 -19.37 13.50
C LYS A 448 -17.04 -19.63 12.02
N VAL A 449 -16.98 -20.88 11.62
CA VAL A 449 -17.16 -21.32 10.23
C VAL A 449 -18.36 -22.26 10.15
N SER A 450 -19.34 -21.93 9.31
CA SER A 450 -20.49 -22.77 8.99
C SER A 450 -20.45 -23.18 7.53
N VAL A 451 -20.36 -24.48 7.26
CA VAL A 451 -20.36 -25.04 5.90
C VAL A 451 -21.65 -25.80 5.68
N GLY A 452 -22.32 -25.58 4.52
CA GLY A 452 -23.52 -26.30 4.13
C GLY A 452 -24.71 -26.10 5.07
N GLY A 453 -24.75 -25.03 5.88
CA GLY A 453 -25.78 -24.80 6.91
C GLY A 453 -25.65 -25.74 8.12
N GLY A 454 -24.50 -26.40 8.28
CA GLY A 454 -24.17 -27.23 9.44
C GLY A 454 -23.97 -26.40 10.72
N THR A 455 -23.77 -27.09 11.82
CA THR A 455 -23.39 -26.42 13.09
C THR A 455 -22.04 -25.74 12.92
N PRO A 456 -21.92 -24.43 13.24
CA PRO A 456 -20.65 -23.74 13.14
C PRO A 456 -19.55 -24.42 13.95
N SER A 457 -18.39 -24.63 13.36
CA SER A 457 -17.15 -24.90 14.08
C SER A 457 -16.61 -23.59 14.62
N LYS A 458 -16.04 -23.60 15.82
CA LYS A 458 -15.43 -22.42 16.46
C LYS A 458 -13.96 -22.71 16.70
N ALA A 459 -13.12 -21.79 16.26
CA ALA A 459 -11.70 -21.75 16.58
C ALA A 459 -11.39 -20.46 17.38
N GLU A 460 -10.61 -20.59 18.44
CA GLU A 460 -10.18 -19.46 19.29
C GLU A 460 -8.67 -19.50 19.45
N THR A 461 -8.02 -18.34 19.33
CA THR A 461 -6.60 -18.15 19.68
C THR A 461 -6.48 -17.13 20.79
N ASP A 462 -5.53 -17.32 21.68
CA ASP A 462 -5.08 -16.35 22.71
C ASP A 462 -3.56 -16.37 22.71
N ASP A 463 -2.98 -15.51 21.89
CA ASP A 463 -1.54 -15.45 21.66
C ASP A 463 -0.93 -14.26 22.41
N THR A 464 0.24 -14.47 22.99
CA THR A 464 1.05 -13.39 23.56
C THR A 464 2.43 -13.41 22.94
N ASN A 465 2.96 -12.21 22.66
CA ASN A 465 4.29 -12.09 22.09
C ASN A 465 5.06 -10.91 22.69
N PHE A 466 6.37 -11.04 22.74
CA PHE A 466 7.28 -9.95 23.08
C PHE A 466 8.20 -9.66 21.90
N SER A 467 8.01 -8.47 21.30
CA SER A 467 8.85 -7.98 20.21
C SER A 467 9.86 -6.96 20.74
N TYR A 468 11.06 -6.92 20.16
CA TYR A 468 12.10 -5.95 20.54
C TYR A 468 12.92 -5.50 19.35
N ARG A 469 13.51 -4.31 19.47
CA ARG A 469 14.44 -3.78 18.50
C ARG A 469 15.59 -3.04 19.16
N LEU A 470 16.75 -3.13 18.54
CA LEU A 470 17.97 -2.42 18.92
C LEU A 470 18.59 -1.83 17.65
N GLY A 471 19.10 -0.62 17.73
CA GLY A 471 19.77 0.01 16.60
C GLY A 471 20.83 1.00 17.05
N ALA A 472 21.83 1.19 16.22
CA ALA A 472 22.89 2.18 16.41
C ALA A 472 23.25 2.81 15.07
N LEU A 473 23.47 4.11 15.06
CA LEU A 473 23.93 4.88 13.92
C LEU A 473 24.98 5.90 14.40
N TYR A 474 26.00 6.12 13.60
CA TYR A 474 27.01 7.15 13.85
C TYR A 474 27.04 8.16 12.71
N LYS A 475 26.90 9.45 13.02
CA LYS A 475 26.90 10.54 12.02
C LYS A 475 28.32 11.10 11.87
N PHE A 476 28.94 10.92 10.70
CA PHE A 476 30.19 11.59 10.36
C PHE A 476 29.92 12.98 9.79
N ASP A 477 30.85 13.92 10.01
CA ASP A 477 30.72 15.30 9.52
C ASP A 477 30.69 15.40 7.98
N ASN A 478 31.12 14.36 7.27
CA ASN A 478 31.09 14.30 5.81
C ASN A 478 29.76 13.77 5.23
N GLY A 479 28.73 13.64 6.05
CA GLY A 479 27.39 13.16 5.65
C GLY A 479 27.21 11.65 5.63
N LEU A 480 28.27 10.86 5.88
CA LEU A 480 28.15 9.40 5.99
C LEU A 480 27.60 8.99 7.35
N SER A 481 26.68 8.03 7.37
CA SER A 481 26.06 7.52 8.59
C SER A 481 25.93 5.98 8.54
N PRO A 482 26.99 5.23 8.93
CA PRO A 482 26.87 3.77 9.11
C PRO A 482 25.90 3.44 10.23
N PHE A 483 25.12 2.38 10.04
CA PHE A 483 24.16 1.89 11.02
C PHE A 483 24.10 0.37 11.06
N ALA A 484 23.60 -0.12 12.18
CA ALA A 484 23.23 -1.52 12.37
C ALA A 484 21.95 -1.61 13.17
N ASN A 485 21.08 -2.57 12.86
CA ASN A 485 19.91 -2.86 13.66
C ASN A 485 19.64 -4.37 13.77
N PHE A 486 18.91 -4.70 14.83
CA PHE A 486 18.25 -5.97 15.03
C PHE A 486 16.79 -5.70 15.42
N ALA A 487 15.85 -6.41 14.81
CA ALA A 487 14.43 -6.27 15.11
C ALA A 487 13.69 -7.60 14.96
N THR A 488 12.59 -7.74 15.72
CA THR A 488 11.71 -8.91 15.68
C THR A 488 10.29 -8.55 15.30
N SER A 489 9.57 -9.51 14.74
CA SER A 489 8.14 -9.42 14.43
C SER A 489 7.41 -10.71 14.76
N PHE A 490 6.08 -10.65 14.78
CA PHE A 490 5.23 -11.82 14.87
C PHE A 490 3.92 -11.61 14.11
N GLU A 491 3.32 -12.72 13.65
CA GLU A 491 2.00 -12.77 13.09
C GLU A 491 1.22 -13.92 13.72
N PRO A 492 -0.02 -13.71 14.22
CA PRO A 492 -0.86 -14.79 14.71
C PRO A 492 -1.12 -15.83 13.62
N ASN A 493 -1.12 -17.10 13.98
CA ASN A 493 -1.36 -18.17 13.03
C ASN A 493 -2.75 -18.77 13.25
N VAL A 494 -3.66 -18.51 12.32
CA VAL A 494 -5.06 -18.99 12.38
C VAL A 494 -5.26 -20.41 11.84
N LYS A 495 -4.17 -21.11 11.47
CA LYS A 495 -4.21 -22.48 10.93
C LYS A 495 -4.26 -23.49 12.06
N LEU A 496 -4.98 -24.60 11.86
CA LEU A 496 -5.17 -25.63 12.87
C LEU A 496 -4.29 -26.86 12.62
N ASP A 497 -3.72 -27.42 13.70
CA ASP A 497 -3.00 -28.70 13.68
C ASP A 497 -3.94 -29.91 13.60
N ALA A 498 -3.39 -31.12 13.61
CA ALA A 498 -4.14 -32.37 13.57
C ALA A 498 -5.08 -32.59 14.79
N SER A 499 -4.84 -31.89 15.87
CA SER A 499 -5.62 -31.97 17.12
C SER A 499 -6.70 -30.89 17.18
N GLY A 500 -6.75 -29.99 16.18
CA GLY A 500 -7.64 -28.83 16.17
C GLY A 500 -7.16 -27.67 17.01
N ASN A 501 -5.89 -27.65 17.41
CA ASN A 501 -5.29 -26.50 18.09
C ASN A 501 -4.68 -25.55 17.06
N ASN A 502 -4.66 -24.26 17.38
CA ASN A 502 -3.95 -23.27 16.58
C ASN A 502 -2.44 -23.56 16.58
N LEU A 503 -1.79 -23.25 15.47
CA LEU A 503 -0.33 -23.26 15.39
C LEU A 503 0.24 -22.09 16.20
N ASP A 504 1.49 -22.24 16.65
CA ASP A 504 2.24 -21.14 17.24
C ASP A 504 2.33 -19.96 16.26
N PRO A 505 2.36 -18.69 16.74
CA PRO A 505 2.55 -17.52 15.90
C PRO A 505 3.79 -17.63 15.02
N GLU A 506 3.67 -17.17 13.78
CA GLU A 506 4.83 -16.99 12.91
C GLU A 506 5.69 -15.86 13.47
N THR A 507 7.01 -16.04 13.54
CA THR A 507 7.93 -15.05 14.07
C THR A 507 8.96 -14.65 13.04
N GLY A 508 9.38 -13.38 13.07
CA GLY A 508 10.40 -12.82 12.21
C GLY A 508 11.55 -12.23 12.99
N GLU A 509 12.78 -12.44 12.51
CA GLU A 509 13.99 -11.83 13.05
C GLU A 509 14.80 -11.22 11.91
N GLN A 510 15.29 -10.00 12.08
CA GLN A 510 16.15 -9.33 11.12
C GLN A 510 17.44 -8.83 11.75
N VAL A 511 18.54 -9.01 11.01
CA VAL A 511 19.79 -8.27 11.20
C VAL A 511 20.02 -7.42 9.95
N GLU A 512 20.34 -6.15 10.14
CA GLU A 512 20.62 -5.22 9.05
C GLU A 512 21.86 -4.38 9.39
N PHE A 513 22.75 -4.25 8.40
CA PHE A 513 23.88 -3.32 8.41
C PHE A 513 23.77 -2.39 7.21
N GLY A 514 23.99 -1.13 7.40
CA GLY A 514 23.90 -0.20 6.30
C GLY A 514 24.75 1.04 6.44
N LEU A 515 24.73 1.81 5.36
CA LEU A 515 25.39 3.09 5.25
C LEU A 515 24.41 4.07 4.62
N LYS A 516 24.12 5.16 5.28
CA LYS A 516 23.39 6.30 4.72
C LYS A 516 24.37 7.40 4.37
N TYR A 517 24.03 8.16 3.35
CA TYR A 517 24.77 9.35 2.94
C TYR A 517 23.77 10.47 2.68
N ASP A 518 24.05 11.63 3.22
CA ASP A 518 23.36 12.87 2.92
C ASP A 518 24.39 14.00 2.78
N SER A 519 24.36 14.66 1.61
CA SER A 519 25.27 15.78 1.37
C SER A 519 24.81 17.00 2.17
N TYR A 520 25.76 17.85 2.56
CA TYR A 520 25.52 19.06 3.36
C TYR A 520 24.47 20.01 2.77
N GLU A 521 24.27 19.97 1.44
CA GLU A 521 23.29 20.79 0.72
C GLU A 521 22.05 19.99 0.32
N ASN A 522 21.88 18.76 0.81
CA ASN A 522 20.81 17.82 0.47
C ASN A 522 20.64 17.53 -1.03
N MET A 523 21.68 17.87 -1.84
CA MET A 523 21.65 17.62 -3.29
C MET A 523 21.89 16.17 -3.65
N VAL A 524 22.53 15.40 -2.79
CA VAL A 524 22.81 13.98 -2.99
C VAL A 524 22.50 13.24 -1.71
N SER A 525 21.63 12.27 -1.79
CA SER A 525 21.34 11.34 -0.69
C SER A 525 21.33 9.90 -1.20
N GLY A 526 21.58 8.95 -0.31
CA GLY A 526 21.53 7.55 -0.69
C GLY A 526 21.68 6.61 0.48
N SER A 527 21.41 5.35 0.24
CA SER A 527 21.57 4.29 1.23
C SER A 527 22.07 3.00 0.59
N LEU A 528 22.87 2.26 1.35
CA LEU A 528 23.25 0.89 1.11
C LEU A 528 22.82 0.08 2.33
N ALA A 529 22.06 -0.99 2.14
CA ALA A 529 21.67 -1.90 3.20
C ALA A 529 22.02 -3.35 2.84
N LEU A 530 22.57 -4.06 3.80
CA LEU A 530 22.77 -5.51 3.80
C LEU A 530 21.83 -6.09 4.85
N PHE A 531 20.94 -6.98 4.45
CA PHE A 531 19.93 -7.52 5.36
C PHE A 531 19.89 -9.04 5.33
N GLN A 532 19.47 -9.62 6.44
CA GLN A 532 18.99 -10.99 6.54
C GLN A 532 17.75 -11.02 7.41
N VAL A 533 16.68 -11.62 6.90
CA VAL A 533 15.39 -11.80 7.57
C VAL A 533 15.08 -13.28 7.60
N ASN A 534 14.81 -13.83 8.77
CA ASN A 534 14.33 -15.20 8.94
C ASN A 534 12.90 -15.18 9.44
N LYS A 535 11.99 -15.89 8.76
CA LYS A 535 10.62 -16.13 9.20
C LYS A 535 10.47 -17.57 9.63
N LYS A 536 10.08 -17.81 10.88
CA LYS A 536 9.97 -19.13 11.53
C LYS A 536 8.52 -19.45 11.87
N ASN A 537 8.26 -20.71 12.21
CA ASN A 537 6.93 -21.25 12.52
C ASN A 537 5.94 -21.09 11.35
N VAL A 538 6.44 -21.07 10.12
CA VAL A 538 5.59 -20.96 8.94
C VAL A 538 4.69 -22.20 8.87
N GLY A 539 3.39 -21.98 8.78
CA GLY A 539 2.42 -23.06 8.67
C GLY A 539 2.56 -23.77 7.33
N VAL A 540 2.98 -25.04 7.36
CA VAL A 540 3.16 -25.88 6.17
C VAL A 540 2.31 -27.14 6.23
N ARG A 541 1.97 -27.70 5.07
CA ARG A 541 1.31 -29.00 4.94
C ARG A 541 1.79 -29.68 3.67
N PRO A 542 2.05 -31.01 3.71
CA PRO A 542 2.65 -31.73 2.56
C PRO A 542 1.69 -31.88 1.38
N ASP A 543 0.39 -31.78 1.64
CA ASP A 543 -0.69 -31.84 0.63
C ASP A 543 -1.86 -30.97 1.07
N GLY A 544 -2.79 -30.73 0.17
CA GLY A 544 -3.96 -29.90 0.43
C GLY A 544 -4.93 -30.44 1.49
N ALA A 545 -4.82 -31.70 1.90
CA ALA A 545 -5.72 -32.39 2.83
C ALA A 545 -5.09 -32.64 4.22
N SER A 546 -3.76 -32.64 4.31
CA SER A 546 -3.05 -32.87 5.58
C SER A 546 -3.25 -31.73 6.58
N PRO A 547 -3.24 -32.00 7.87
CA PRO A 547 -3.22 -30.95 8.90
C PRO A 547 -1.98 -30.08 8.78
N TRP A 548 -2.14 -28.81 9.16
CA TRP A 548 -1.01 -27.87 9.20
C TRP A 548 -0.02 -28.20 10.32
N THR A 549 1.23 -27.77 10.13
CA THR A 549 2.29 -27.83 11.15
C THR A 549 3.12 -26.55 11.06
N ALA A 550 3.53 -25.99 12.21
CA ALA A 550 4.36 -24.79 12.31
C ALA A 550 5.85 -25.17 12.35
N VAL A 551 6.36 -25.73 11.24
CA VAL A 551 7.76 -26.21 11.16
C VAL A 551 8.51 -25.59 9.97
N GLY A 552 7.89 -24.70 9.21
CA GLY A 552 8.54 -24.05 8.09
C GLY A 552 9.42 -22.88 8.54
N GLU A 553 10.57 -22.72 7.87
CA GLU A 553 11.41 -21.53 7.98
C GLU A 553 11.74 -21.01 6.58
N ILE A 554 11.67 -19.69 6.41
CA ILE A 554 12.02 -19.00 5.17
C ILE A 554 13.05 -17.94 5.51
N ARG A 555 14.19 -17.95 4.80
CA ARG A 555 15.24 -16.94 4.90
C ARG A 555 15.22 -16.05 3.66
N SER A 556 15.28 -14.74 3.85
CA SER A 556 15.55 -13.74 2.82
C SER A 556 16.78 -12.95 3.22
N GLN A 557 17.75 -12.82 2.30
CA GLN A 557 18.95 -12.02 2.50
C GLN A 557 19.28 -11.25 1.23
N GLY A 558 19.94 -10.10 1.36
CA GLY A 558 20.19 -9.32 0.17
C GLY A 558 20.92 -8.01 0.39
N VAL A 559 20.99 -7.29 -0.71
CA VAL A 559 21.62 -5.96 -0.81
C VAL A 559 20.63 -5.00 -1.45
N GLU A 560 20.43 -3.85 -0.83
CA GLU A 560 19.64 -2.75 -1.37
C GLU A 560 20.53 -1.52 -1.51
N LEU A 561 20.51 -0.90 -2.69
CA LEU A 561 21.17 0.34 -2.99
C LEU A 561 20.16 1.34 -3.51
N GLU A 562 20.14 2.54 -2.96
CA GLU A 562 19.35 3.67 -3.43
C GLU A 562 20.20 4.92 -3.48
N GLY A 563 20.00 5.73 -4.51
CA GLY A 563 20.62 7.03 -4.65
C GLY A 563 19.64 8.03 -5.24
N ARG A 564 19.64 9.24 -4.68
CA ARG A 564 18.93 10.41 -5.20
C ARG A 564 19.93 11.53 -5.36
N ALA A 565 19.88 12.23 -6.47
CA ALA A 565 20.79 13.33 -6.72
C ALA A 565 20.11 14.42 -7.54
N GLN A 566 20.23 15.66 -7.09
CA GLN A 566 20.09 16.83 -7.94
C GLN A 566 21.46 17.05 -8.64
N VAL A 567 21.59 16.45 -9.82
CA VAL A 567 22.88 16.42 -10.56
C VAL A 567 23.26 17.79 -11.06
N THR A 568 22.25 18.58 -11.42
CA THR A 568 22.36 20.01 -11.76
C THR A 568 21.09 20.71 -11.28
N ASP A 569 21.05 22.04 -11.33
CA ASP A 569 19.82 22.81 -11.03
C ASP A 569 18.61 22.35 -11.85
N ASN A 570 18.84 21.68 -12.97
CA ASN A 570 17.82 21.26 -13.93
C ASN A 570 17.60 19.75 -13.98
N LEU A 571 18.43 18.93 -13.33
CA LEU A 571 18.39 17.47 -13.48
C LEU A 571 18.37 16.77 -12.13
N ASP A 572 17.25 16.10 -11.85
CA ASP A 572 17.09 15.21 -10.71
C ASP A 572 17.15 13.74 -11.17
N LEU A 573 17.83 12.91 -10.40
CA LEU A 573 18.03 11.50 -10.66
C LEU A 573 17.66 10.67 -9.41
N LEU A 574 16.90 9.61 -9.62
CA LEU A 574 16.68 8.51 -8.68
C LEU A 574 17.19 7.22 -9.32
N ALA A 575 18.00 6.46 -8.61
CA ALA A 575 18.43 5.14 -9.07
C ALA A 575 18.43 4.16 -7.89
N ASN A 576 18.00 2.94 -8.12
CA ASN A 576 18.09 1.88 -7.12
C ASN A 576 18.37 0.52 -7.76
N TYR A 577 18.94 -0.36 -6.95
CA TYR A 577 19.20 -1.74 -7.27
C TYR A 577 18.97 -2.60 -6.03
N THR A 578 18.36 -3.74 -6.23
CA THR A 578 18.17 -4.75 -5.18
C THR A 578 18.59 -6.11 -5.68
N TYR A 579 19.34 -6.81 -4.84
CA TYR A 579 19.56 -8.24 -4.92
C TYR A 579 18.88 -8.91 -3.74
N THR A 580 18.05 -9.91 -3.98
CA THR A 580 17.34 -10.70 -2.96
C THR A 580 17.55 -12.17 -3.21
N ASP A 581 18.15 -12.86 -2.25
CA ASP A 581 18.25 -14.32 -2.21
C ASP A 581 17.29 -14.83 -1.13
N MET A 582 16.21 -15.50 -1.57
CA MET A 582 15.17 -16.01 -0.67
C MET A 582 15.00 -17.50 -0.85
N GLU A 583 15.07 -18.26 0.24
CA GLU A 583 14.91 -19.70 0.21
C GLU A 583 14.10 -20.24 1.39
N ILE A 584 13.42 -21.34 1.16
CA ILE A 584 12.80 -22.17 2.19
C ILE A 584 13.92 -22.98 2.85
N THR A 585 14.21 -22.72 4.12
CA THR A 585 15.29 -23.40 4.86
C THR A 585 14.79 -24.60 5.66
N GLU A 586 13.51 -24.61 6.08
CA GLU A 586 12.86 -25.72 6.74
C GLU A 586 11.43 -25.90 6.19
N ASP A 587 11.08 -27.14 5.88
CA ASP A 587 9.74 -27.54 5.45
C ASP A 587 9.51 -29.02 5.81
N LYS A 588 8.25 -29.40 6.05
CA LYS A 588 7.87 -30.81 6.29
C LYS A 588 8.11 -31.68 5.06
N ASP A 589 7.93 -31.13 3.88
CA ASP A 589 8.37 -31.73 2.61
C ASP A 589 9.79 -31.30 2.27
N ALA A 590 10.72 -32.23 2.43
CA ALA A 590 12.14 -31.98 2.12
C ALA A 590 12.38 -31.54 0.65
N SER A 591 11.42 -31.74 -0.25
CA SER A 591 11.53 -31.28 -1.64
C SER A 591 11.40 -29.77 -1.77
N ASN A 592 10.77 -29.09 -0.82
CA ASN A 592 10.63 -27.63 -0.79
C ASN A 592 11.88 -26.93 -0.27
N ILE A 593 12.75 -27.64 0.49
CA ILE A 593 13.96 -27.05 1.06
C ILE A 593 14.94 -26.63 -0.04
N GLY A 594 15.42 -25.41 0.02
CA GLY A 594 16.29 -24.77 -0.95
C GLY A 594 15.56 -24.20 -2.16
N GLN A 595 14.21 -24.18 -2.16
CA GLN A 595 13.44 -23.51 -3.22
C GLN A 595 13.16 -22.05 -2.88
N THR A 596 13.12 -21.23 -3.92
CA THR A 596 12.72 -19.82 -3.81
C THR A 596 11.19 -19.71 -3.84
N PRO A 597 10.56 -18.94 -2.94
CA PRO A 597 9.14 -18.63 -3.02
C PRO A 597 8.77 -17.85 -4.30
N VAL A 598 7.54 -18.03 -4.78
CA VAL A 598 7.02 -17.36 -5.99
C VAL A 598 7.04 -15.84 -5.88
N PHE A 599 7.08 -15.14 -7.02
CA PHE A 599 7.04 -13.68 -7.12
C PHE A 599 8.20 -12.96 -6.42
N VAL A 600 9.33 -13.60 -6.28
CA VAL A 600 10.55 -13.00 -5.73
C VAL A 600 11.62 -13.00 -6.81
N PRO A 601 11.84 -11.88 -7.50
CA PRO A 601 12.94 -11.76 -8.44
C PRO A 601 14.27 -11.60 -7.69
N ASP A 602 15.31 -12.29 -8.15
CA ASP A 602 16.64 -12.16 -7.55
C ASP A 602 17.22 -10.73 -7.73
N HIS A 603 16.90 -10.10 -8.86
CA HIS A 603 17.43 -8.78 -9.20
C HIS A 603 16.32 -7.84 -9.63
N THR A 604 16.31 -6.65 -9.06
CA THR A 604 15.51 -5.51 -9.57
C THR A 604 16.39 -4.28 -9.69
N ALA A 605 16.15 -3.47 -10.72
CA ALA A 605 16.86 -2.21 -10.92
C ALA A 605 15.94 -1.16 -11.51
N ASN A 606 15.98 0.04 -10.98
CA ASN A 606 15.15 1.14 -11.45
C ASN A 606 15.99 2.42 -11.54
N ILE A 607 15.69 3.21 -12.55
CA ILE A 607 16.22 4.57 -12.70
C ILE A 607 15.09 5.49 -13.14
N TRP A 608 15.05 6.69 -12.58
CA TRP A 608 14.15 7.76 -13.01
C TRP A 608 14.92 9.06 -13.06
N ALA A 609 14.73 9.84 -14.12
CA ALA A 609 15.32 11.17 -14.28
C ALA A 609 14.23 12.20 -14.58
N ASN A 610 14.30 13.37 -13.98
CA ASN A 610 13.51 14.56 -14.33
C ASN A 610 14.45 15.67 -14.80
N TYR A 611 14.18 16.22 -15.96
CA TYR A 611 14.85 17.40 -16.49
C TYR A 611 13.87 18.57 -16.55
N PHE A 612 14.23 19.68 -15.91
CA PHE A 612 13.44 20.92 -15.85
C PHE A 612 14.08 21.96 -16.75
N VAL A 613 13.36 22.44 -17.75
CA VAL A 613 13.77 23.56 -18.60
C VAL A 613 13.40 24.85 -17.90
N ARG A 614 14.40 25.60 -17.41
CA ARG A 614 14.19 26.80 -16.57
C ARG A 614 14.42 28.12 -17.31
N ASP A 615 14.76 28.07 -18.62
CA ASP A 615 15.02 29.25 -19.44
C ASP A 615 14.70 28.99 -20.92
N GLY A 616 14.72 30.07 -21.72
CA GLY A 616 14.47 30.02 -23.15
C GLY A 616 13.00 29.79 -23.53
N VAL A 617 12.78 29.37 -24.78
CA VAL A 617 11.42 29.24 -25.37
C VAL A 617 10.61 28.11 -24.75
N MET A 618 11.29 27.14 -24.14
CA MET A 618 10.67 25.97 -23.51
C MET A 618 10.69 26.06 -21.97
N ASN A 619 10.87 27.27 -21.42
CA ASN A 619 10.78 27.48 -19.98
C ASN A 619 9.47 26.89 -19.44
N GLY A 620 9.52 26.24 -18.27
CA GLY A 620 8.36 25.55 -17.68
C GLY A 620 8.14 24.12 -18.17
N LEU A 621 8.93 23.61 -19.14
CA LEU A 621 8.87 22.21 -19.58
C LEU A 621 9.61 21.31 -18.57
N ARG A 622 8.96 20.23 -18.15
CA ARG A 622 9.55 19.10 -17.41
C ARG A 622 9.50 17.85 -18.29
N VAL A 623 10.63 17.17 -18.40
CA VAL A 623 10.73 15.88 -19.08
C VAL A 623 11.19 14.86 -18.04
N GLY A 624 10.34 13.89 -17.72
CA GLY A 624 10.64 12.77 -16.85
C GLY A 624 10.72 11.47 -17.64
N GLY A 625 11.57 10.56 -17.24
CA GLY A 625 11.63 9.23 -17.82
C GLY A 625 12.27 8.22 -16.91
N GLY A 626 11.80 6.99 -16.98
CA GLY A 626 12.24 5.91 -16.12
C GLY A 626 12.40 4.58 -16.84
N VAL A 627 13.27 3.74 -16.31
CA VAL A 627 13.48 2.36 -16.72
C VAL A 627 13.35 1.47 -15.50
N ARG A 628 12.57 0.39 -15.62
CA ARG A 628 12.37 -0.61 -14.58
C ARG A 628 12.76 -1.99 -15.12
N TYR A 629 13.69 -2.64 -14.48
CA TYR A 629 14.08 -4.03 -14.73
C TYR A 629 13.62 -4.89 -13.58
N VAL A 630 12.94 -6.00 -13.90
CA VAL A 630 12.56 -7.06 -12.97
C VAL A 630 13.15 -8.37 -13.49
N GLY A 631 13.94 -9.03 -12.65
CA GLY A 631 14.56 -10.32 -12.95
C GLY A 631 13.54 -11.45 -13.10
N GLU A 632 14.01 -12.62 -13.53
CA GLU A 632 13.17 -13.80 -13.61
C GLU A 632 12.65 -14.22 -12.22
N THR A 633 11.48 -14.86 -12.20
CA THR A 633 10.88 -15.44 -10.99
C THR A 633 10.58 -16.92 -11.22
N VAL A 634 10.46 -17.69 -10.13
CA VAL A 634 10.18 -19.12 -10.23
C VAL A 634 8.69 -19.40 -10.41
N LEU A 635 8.39 -20.45 -11.17
CA LEU A 635 7.07 -21.09 -11.17
C LEU A 635 7.01 -22.07 -10.00
N ASN A 636 6.09 -21.88 -9.07
CA ASN A 636 5.95 -22.80 -7.96
C ASN A 636 4.84 -23.82 -8.24
N ASP A 637 5.25 -25.02 -8.57
CA ASP A 637 4.45 -26.21 -8.33
C ASP A 637 5.26 -27.13 -7.42
N ALA A 638 4.80 -27.31 -6.22
CA ALA A 638 5.49 -27.99 -5.13
C ALA A 638 5.95 -29.45 -5.41
N SER A 639 5.66 -29.98 -6.58
CA SER A 639 5.97 -31.39 -6.92
C SER A 639 7.17 -31.62 -7.81
N ASP A 640 7.80 -30.59 -8.39
CA ASP A 640 8.92 -30.77 -9.35
C ASP A 640 10.03 -29.72 -9.19
N LYS A 641 11.24 -30.15 -8.88
CA LYS A 641 12.44 -29.30 -8.70
C LYS A 641 13.01 -28.70 -10.00
N ASN A 642 12.50 -29.11 -11.17
CA ASN A 642 12.99 -28.69 -12.48
C ASN A 642 12.05 -27.71 -13.18
N LYS A 643 11.28 -26.92 -12.44
CA LYS A 643 10.25 -26.08 -13.02
C LYS A 643 10.77 -24.81 -13.62
N GLY A 644 10.02 -24.39 -14.63
CA GLY A 644 10.30 -23.22 -15.43
C GLY A 644 10.40 -21.95 -14.61
N THR A 645 10.92 -20.93 -15.24
CA THR A 645 10.95 -19.57 -14.71
C THR A 645 10.01 -18.70 -15.53
N VAL A 646 9.47 -17.68 -14.88
CA VAL A 646 8.80 -16.57 -15.56
C VAL A 646 9.89 -15.62 -16.04
N PRO A 647 9.93 -15.24 -17.33
CA PRO A 647 10.99 -14.41 -17.88
C PRO A 647 11.12 -13.05 -17.21
N SER A 648 12.34 -12.52 -17.18
CA SER A 648 12.62 -11.13 -16.82
C SER A 648 12.04 -10.16 -17.85
N TYR A 649 11.74 -8.92 -17.40
CA TYR A 649 11.25 -7.88 -18.29
C TYR A 649 11.83 -6.50 -17.95
N THR A 650 11.79 -5.61 -18.95
CA THR A 650 12.24 -4.22 -18.80
C THR A 650 11.19 -3.27 -19.34
N LEU A 651 10.71 -2.38 -18.51
CA LEU A 651 9.69 -1.40 -18.87
C LEU A 651 10.28 0.00 -18.89
N VAL A 652 9.78 0.84 -19.79
CA VAL A 652 10.20 2.23 -19.92
C VAL A 652 8.99 3.12 -19.77
N ASP A 653 9.08 4.11 -18.91
CA ASP A 653 8.02 5.07 -18.61
C ASP A 653 8.48 6.49 -18.98
N LEU A 654 7.56 7.35 -19.41
CA LEU A 654 7.81 8.73 -19.82
C LEU A 654 6.79 9.67 -19.18
N SER A 655 7.24 10.87 -18.80
CA SER A 655 6.38 11.94 -18.30
C SER A 655 6.80 13.28 -18.91
N LEU A 656 5.84 14.03 -19.42
CA LEU A 656 6.02 15.40 -19.92
C LEU A 656 5.10 16.32 -19.12
N GLY A 657 5.63 17.34 -18.49
CA GLY A 657 4.87 18.36 -17.78
C GLY A 657 5.18 19.74 -18.33
N TYR A 658 4.20 20.63 -18.37
CA TYR A 658 4.40 22.00 -18.80
C TYR A 658 3.60 22.98 -17.94
N ASP A 659 4.27 24.04 -17.45
CA ASP A 659 3.62 25.17 -16.81
C ASP A 659 3.02 26.08 -17.90
N LEU A 660 1.68 26.06 -18.01
CA LEU A 660 0.97 26.81 -19.03
C LEU A 660 1.07 28.34 -18.80
N GLY A 661 1.39 28.78 -17.57
CA GLY A 661 1.64 30.17 -17.23
C GLY A 661 2.82 30.77 -17.99
N GLU A 662 3.83 29.96 -18.32
CA GLU A 662 4.98 30.36 -19.10
C GLU A 662 4.62 30.64 -20.57
N MET A 663 3.61 29.96 -21.10
CA MET A 663 3.10 30.20 -22.44
C MET A 663 2.13 31.40 -22.49
N ASN A 664 1.28 31.55 -21.46
CA ASN A 664 0.30 32.61 -21.36
C ASN A 664 0.02 32.95 -19.89
N SER A 665 0.31 34.20 -19.50
CA SER A 665 0.10 34.69 -18.13
C SER A 665 -1.35 34.56 -17.62
N SER A 666 -2.34 34.46 -18.52
CA SER A 666 -3.74 34.17 -18.14
C SER A 666 -3.96 32.72 -17.67
N LEU A 667 -3.00 31.84 -17.93
CA LEU A 667 -2.99 30.45 -17.50
C LEU A 667 -1.98 30.21 -16.34
N LYS A 668 -1.59 31.29 -15.66
CA LYS A 668 -0.73 31.17 -14.48
C LYS A 668 -1.34 30.16 -13.51
N ASN A 669 -0.51 29.31 -12.93
CA ASN A 669 -0.89 28.21 -12.03
C ASN A 669 -1.62 27.03 -12.72
N ALA A 670 -1.71 27.01 -14.05
CA ALA A 670 -2.20 25.85 -14.78
C ALA A 670 -1.03 24.99 -15.26
N THR A 671 -1.10 23.68 -15.04
CA THR A 671 -0.13 22.69 -15.52
C THR A 671 -0.81 21.66 -16.40
N ALA A 672 -0.13 21.24 -17.47
CA ALA A 672 -0.56 20.12 -18.29
C ALA A 672 0.50 19.03 -18.23
N ASN A 673 0.08 17.77 -18.08
CA ASN A 673 1.00 16.65 -18.05
C ASN A 673 0.52 15.54 -18.99
N ILE A 674 1.49 14.85 -19.59
CA ILE A 674 1.29 13.59 -20.32
C ILE A 674 2.15 12.56 -19.61
N VAL A 675 1.55 11.45 -19.21
CA VAL A 675 2.27 10.32 -18.62
C VAL A 675 2.01 9.09 -19.45
N ALA A 676 3.07 8.40 -19.85
CA ALA A 676 3.00 7.16 -20.59
C ALA A 676 3.83 6.09 -19.88
N ASN A 677 3.17 5.01 -19.45
CA ASN A 677 3.85 3.86 -18.85
C ASN A 677 3.97 2.76 -19.90
N ASN A 678 5.03 1.94 -19.80
CA ASN A 678 5.35 0.87 -20.74
C ASN A 678 5.28 1.37 -22.21
N ILE A 679 6.06 2.41 -22.52
CA ILE A 679 5.96 3.13 -23.81
C ILE A 679 6.24 2.27 -25.04
N PHE A 680 6.92 1.13 -24.87
CA PHE A 680 7.21 0.19 -25.96
C PHE A 680 6.18 -0.94 -26.05
N ASN A 681 5.15 -0.92 -25.20
CA ASN A 681 4.14 -1.97 -25.07
C ASN A 681 4.75 -3.37 -24.94
N GLU A 682 5.76 -3.49 -24.07
CA GLU A 682 6.38 -4.77 -23.75
C GLU A 682 5.34 -5.69 -23.12
N GLU A 683 5.14 -6.87 -23.70
CA GLU A 683 4.26 -7.89 -23.14
C GLU A 683 5.04 -8.72 -22.12
N TYR A 684 4.54 -8.77 -20.91
CA TYR A 684 5.09 -9.56 -19.82
C TYR A 684 3.96 -10.18 -19.00
N TYR A 685 4.30 -11.18 -18.23
CA TYR A 685 3.35 -11.86 -17.35
C TYR A 685 4.02 -12.27 -16.04
N THR A 686 3.19 -12.56 -15.05
CA THR A 686 3.58 -13.10 -13.75
C THR A 686 2.77 -14.36 -13.51
N CYS A 687 3.33 -15.37 -12.84
CA CYS A 687 2.65 -16.62 -12.56
C CYS A 687 2.87 -17.07 -11.12
N TRP A 688 1.81 -17.59 -10.52
CA TRP A 688 1.94 -18.40 -9.31
C TRP A 688 2.41 -19.82 -9.67
N ASN A 689 1.74 -20.42 -10.65
CA ASN A 689 2.06 -21.73 -11.23
C ASN A 689 1.56 -21.76 -12.68
N GLU A 690 1.65 -22.91 -13.35
CA GLU A 690 1.25 -23.08 -14.75
C GLU A 690 -0.25 -22.79 -15.02
N SER A 691 -1.12 -22.90 -14.00
CA SER A 691 -2.56 -22.66 -14.16
C SER A 691 -2.96 -21.21 -13.85
N TYR A 692 -2.14 -20.47 -13.10
CA TYR A 692 -2.49 -19.15 -12.57
C TYR A 692 -1.43 -18.12 -12.92
N CYS A 693 -1.60 -17.51 -14.08
CA CYS A 693 -0.79 -16.41 -14.59
C CYS A 693 -1.64 -15.16 -14.85
N TRP A 694 -1.00 -14.02 -14.91
CA TRP A 694 -1.61 -12.72 -15.22
C TRP A 694 -0.70 -11.95 -16.16
N TYR A 695 -1.25 -11.37 -17.21
CA TYR A 695 -0.52 -10.40 -18.00
C TYR A 695 -0.20 -9.16 -17.18
N GLY A 696 0.96 -8.56 -17.43
CA GLY A 696 1.33 -7.25 -16.94
C GLY A 696 0.52 -6.13 -17.59
N GLN A 697 0.74 -4.92 -17.13
CA GLN A 697 0.08 -3.74 -17.67
C GLN A 697 0.63 -3.41 -19.07
N GLU A 698 -0.24 -3.30 -20.06
CA GLU A 698 0.07 -2.78 -21.38
C GLU A 698 0.45 -1.29 -21.34
N GLN A 699 0.78 -0.72 -22.50
CA GLN A 699 1.02 0.71 -22.62
C GLN A 699 -0.20 1.51 -22.14
N THR A 700 0.03 2.43 -21.21
CA THR A 700 -0.97 3.44 -20.83
C THR A 700 -0.48 4.82 -21.21
N VAL A 701 -1.39 5.68 -21.65
CA VAL A 701 -1.12 7.11 -21.90
C VAL A 701 -2.24 7.93 -21.28
N GLU A 702 -1.87 8.84 -20.40
CA GLU A 702 -2.77 9.76 -19.73
C GLU A 702 -2.38 11.21 -20.02
N PHE A 703 -3.37 12.05 -20.18
CA PHE A 703 -3.26 13.49 -20.25
C PHE A 703 -4.03 14.09 -19.08
N ASN A 704 -3.40 14.95 -18.31
CA ASN A 704 -4.06 15.66 -17.22
C ASN A 704 -3.75 17.15 -17.26
N VAL A 705 -4.72 17.95 -16.81
CA VAL A 705 -4.61 19.39 -16.63
C VAL A 705 -5.03 19.70 -15.20
N ASN A 706 -4.17 20.41 -14.49
CA ASN A 706 -4.42 20.89 -13.15
C ASN A 706 -4.42 22.42 -13.15
N TYR A 707 -5.30 23.01 -12.38
CA TYR A 707 -5.34 24.45 -12.13
C TYR A 707 -5.40 24.70 -10.63
N GLU A 708 -4.50 25.55 -10.14
CA GLU A 708 -4.42 25.90 -8.72
C GLU A 708 -4.69 27.41 -8.56
N PHE A 709 -5.56 27.77 -7.61
CA PHE A 709 -5.96 29.15 -7.30
C PHE A 709 -6.19 29.38 -5.80
#